data_84d848e4386b3d9dcfa818bdabad4955
#
_entry.id   84d848e4386b3d9dcfa818bdabad4955
#
_cell.length_a   1.000
_cell.length_b   1.000
_cell.length_c   1.000
_cell.angle_alpha   90.00
_cell.angle_beta   90.00
_cell.angle_gamma   90.00
#
_symmetry.space_group_name_H-M   'P 1'
#
loop_
_entity.id
_entity.type
_entity.pdbx_description
1 polymer ?
#
loop_
_entity_poly.entity_id
_entity_poly.type
_entity_poly.pdbx_seq_one_letter_code
_entity_poly.pdbx_strand_id
1 'polypeptide(L)'
;YILHDEKEEEILEFGDDRIVDLQKVRAEKVIFTDTWNHAGLVENVFFTAAFQDVLLKAKRPGSPVSKKEIKNHTHEFRVKAPLLSENEVICISGSAGVLNDWDKDNVLPLSKNGNWWTIKLNLAGEHFPLVYKYGLYNTDEKKIIRFEEGNNRILLADESNKTVSFIHDGFAKVNPTNWKGTGVAIPVFSLRSKKGFGNGEFTDLKLLVDWAKKTGLKMIQLLPVNDTTATNTWKDSYPYSAISAFALHPMLLNVEQVAGKEHEAIIKALAAQQKKLNKLTQVDYEEVVRLKTGVIRQLYGLKKGVFKDDLAYITFFELNRYWLEPYAAFSYLRDKYHTADFSKWEGYSVYDEREIRELVSPARKHYDEIAVHYFTQYHLHLQLKAATEYAHKNGIIIKGDIPIGICRNSVDAWIEPELYHMDEQAGAPPDAFTAKGQNWGFPTYNWEVMQQDDFTWWRKRFEQMSSYFDAFRIDHILGFFRIWSIPAHAVEGIMARFVPAIPVSINEIFERKIVFERHRYTQPYVTDAILYDLFGDQKDAVKKTFFNGNKLKEGFNTQRKVEEYFSKNNAFSKDVKLGLYDLISNVIFFEVPGSNGQQFHFRISMEDTYSFKHLDRHSQDELKKLYIDYFYHRQDEMWRKEAMKKLPGLKRNTNMLVCGEDLGMVPHCVPEVMEQLGILSLEIQRMPKKAGTEFFHPKDAPYLSVVTPSSHDMSTIRGWWEEDSFKTKRFYNLVLNHEGDAPEYCEPWINKEIVVQHLYSPAMWCVFQLQDLMGMSETIRREDPREERINNPSEAEHYWNYRLHINLEDLLKKTAFNEELKGYVQASGR
;
A
#
# COMPACT_ATOMS: atom_id res chain seq x y z
N TYR A 1 -12.61 12.80 -22.08
CA TYR A 1 -13.46 11.87 -22.85
C TYR A 1 -13.93 10.74 -21.98
N ILE A 2 -15.12 10.20 -22.30
CA ILE A 2 -15.72 9.03 -21.65
C ILE A 2 -15.96 7.99 -22.76
N LEU A 3 -15.48 6.77 -22.54
CA LEU A 3 -15.77 5.62 -23.37
C LEU A 3 -16.87 4.80 -22.69
N HIS A 4 -17.94 4.49 -23.41
CA HIS A 4 -18.95 3.52 -22.99
C HIS A 4 -18.67 2.22 -23.73
N ASP A 5 -18.46 1.13 -23.04
CA ASP A 5 -18.29 -0.17 -23.64
C ASP A 5 -19.64 -0.85 -23.95
N GLU A 6 -19.62 -2.02 -24.58
CA GLU A 6 -20.81 -2.80 -24.91
C GLU A 6 -21.63 -3.27 -23.68
N LYS A 7 -21.03 -3.17 -22.48
CA LYS A 7 -21.65 -3.54 -21.19
C LYS A 7 -22.13 -2.33 -20.38
N GLU A 8 -22.18 -1.14 -21.02
CA GLU A 8 -22.54 0.14 -20.38
C GLU A 8 -21.57 0.58 -19.27
N GLU A 9 -20.34 0.04 -19.23
CA GLU A 9 -19.29 0.51 -18.32
C GLU A 9 -18.70 1.83 -18.84
N GLU A 10 -18.60 2.82 -17.97
CA GLU A 10 -17.97 4.11 -18.28
C GLU A 10 -16.48 4.07 -17.97
N ILE A 11 -15.65 4.28 -18.99
CA ILE A 11 -14.20 4.41 -18.84
C ILE A 11 -13.82 5.85 -19.12
N LEU A 12 -13.28 6.53 -18.13
CA LEU A 12 -12.77 7.90 -18.27
C LEU A 12 -11.35 7.88 -18.84
N GLU A 13 -11.06 8.79 -19.74
CA GLU A 13 -9.70 9.02 -20.22
C GLU A 13 -8.80 9.42 -19.03
N PHE A 14 -7.58 8.89 -18.99
CA PHE A 14 -6.63 9.16 -17.92
C PHE A 14 -5.77 10.40 -18.21
N GLY A 15 -5.43 11.15 -17.15
CA GLY A 15 -4.56 12.33 -17.20
C GLY A 15 -5.31 13.64 -17.06
N ASP A 16 -4.58 14.75 -17.29
CA ASP A 16 -5.11 16.09 -17.15
C ASP A 16 -6.12 16.42 -18.25
N ASP A 17 -7.04 17.34 -17.95
CA ASP A 17 -7.97 17.88 -18.92
C ASP A 17 -7.23 18.51 -20.12
N ARG A 18 -7.79 18.36 -21.30
CA ARG A 18 -7.27 18.98 -22.53
C ARG A 18 -7.80 20.39 -22.64
N ILE A 19 -6.92 21.37 -22.50
CA ILE A 19 -7.27 22.79 -22.55
C ILE A 19 -6.80 23.40 -23.87
N VAL A 20 -7.71 24.04 -24.60
CA VAL A 20 -7.40 24.81 -25.79
C VAL A 20 -7.98 26.21 -25.63
N ASP A 21 -7.13 27.22 -25.73
CA ASP A 21 -7.53 28.64 -25.69
C ASP A 21 -7.99 29.09 -27.10
N LEU A 22 -9.29 29.02 -27.34
CA LEU A 22 -9.89 29.39 -28.61
C LEU A 22 -9.83 30.91 -28.89
N GLN A 23 -9.61 31.75 -27.90
CA GLN A 23 -9.49 33.21 -28.10
C GLN A 23 -8.25 33.58 -28.93
N LYS A 24 -7.24 32.72 -28.95
CA LYS A 24 -6.02 32.89 -29.73
C LYS A 24 -6.07 32.25 -31.13
N VAL A 25 -7.15 31.55 -31.45
CA VAL A 25 -7.32 30.82 -32.71
C VAL A 25 -8.13 31.67 -33.67
N ARG A 26 -7.52 32.03 -34.82
CA ARG A 26 -8.21 32.77 -35.89
C ARG A 26 -8.61 31.75 -36.97
N ALA A 27 -9.74 31.12 -36.78
CA ALA A 27 -10.25 30.11 -37.73
C ALA A 27 -11.78 30.17 -37.76
N GLU A 28 -12.37 29.74 -38.87
CA GLU A 28 -13.83 29.55 -39.04
C GLU A 28 -14.25 28.17 -38.48
N LYS A 29 -13.33 27.20 -38.51
CA LYS A 29 -13.54 25.83 -38.04
C LYS A 29 -12.33 25.36 -37.25
N VAL A 30 -12.57 24.68 -36.12
CA VAL A 30 -11.52 24.03 -35.33
C VAL A 30 -11.78 22.54 -35.29
N ILE A 31 -10.75 21.73 -35.56
CA ILE A 31 -10.80 20.26 -35.52
C ILE A 31 -9.85 19.78 -34.42
N PHE A 32 -10.32 18.84 -33.64
CA PHE A 32 -9.49 18.11 -32.67
C PHE A 32 -9.35 16.67 -33.09
N THR A 33 -8.12 16.21 -33.20
CA THR A 33 -7.76 14.81 -33.42
C THR A 33 -7.00 14.33 -32.22
N ASP A 34 -7.59 13.47 -31.43
CA ASP A 34 -7.07 13.08 -30.14
C ASP A 34 -6.77 11.59 -30.07
N THR A 35 -5.61 11.24 -29.54
CA THR A 35 -5.29 9.87 -29.16
C THR A 35 -5.77 9.63 -27.74
N TRP A 36 -6.53 8.56 -27.53
CA TRP A 36 -7.00 8.13 -26.23
C TRP A 36 -5.82 7.80 -25.27
N ASN A 37 -5.81 8.39 -24.09
CA ASN A 37 -4.83 8.07 -23.06
C ASN A 37 -5.37 7.00 -22.11
N HIS A 38 -4.90 5.78 -22.29
CA HIS A 38 -5.25 4.65 -21.43
C HIS A 38 -4.45 4.73 -20.12
N ALA A 39 -5.11 4.51 -18.96
CA ALA A 39 -4.46 4.59 -17.66
C ALA A 39 -3.25 3.65 -17.49
N GLY A 40 -3.31 2.47 -18.14
CA GLY A 40 -2.26 1.45 -18.13
C GLY A 40 -1.05 1.73 -19.02
N LEU A 41 -1.04 2.83 -19.78
CA LEU A 41 0.17 3.17 -20.55
C LEU A 41 1.33 3.46 -19.59
N VAL A 42 2.44 2.76 -19.82
CA VAL A 42 3.66 2.85 -18.98
C VAL A 42 4.14 4.29 -18.84
N GLU A 43 4.02 5.07 -19.88
CA GLU A 43 4.45 6.47 -19.94
C GLU A 43 3.72 7.35 -18.92
N ASN A 44 2.50 7.01 -18.51
CA ASN A 44 1.74 7.74 -17.52
C ASN A 44 2.41 7.74 -16.14
N VAL A 45 3.15 6.67 -15.80
CA VAL A 45 3.87 6.56 -14.54
C VAL A 45 4.91 7.67 -14.39
N PHE A 46 5.54 8.09 -15.49
CA PHE A 46 6.55 9.14 -15.50
C PHE A 46 5.98 10.56 -15.35
N PHE A 47 4.65 10.70 -15.35
CA PHE A 47 3.97 11.97 -15.06
C PHE A 47 3.48 12.07 -13.61
N THR A 48 3.75 11.06 -12.78
CA THR A 48 3.49 11.14 -11.33
C THR A 48 4.48 12.09 -10.64
N ALA A 49 4.10 12.58 -9.43
CA ALA A 49 4.93 13.47 -8.61
C ALA A 49 6.33 12.89 -8.36
N ALA A 50 6.42 11.58 -8.10
CA ALA A 50 7.68 10.87 -7.90
C ALA A 50 8.69 11.13 -9.01
N PHE A 51 8.23 11.12 -10.26
CA PHE A 51 9.10 11.35 -11.42
C PHE A 51 9.22 12.83 -11.76
N GLN A 52 8.12 13.56 -11.84
CA GLN A 52 8.14 14.95 -12.32
C GLN A 52 8.80 15.90 -11.33
N ASP A 53 8.58 15.71 -10.03
CA ASP A 53 9.05 16.65 -9.01
C ASP A 53 10.40 16.25 -8.41
N VAL A 54 10.83 14.98 -8.55
CA VAL A 54 12.02 14.45 -7.91
C VAL A 54 12.98 13.79 -8.91
N LEU A 55 12.61 12.62 -9.45
CA LEU A 55 13.55 11.74 -10.17
C LEU A 55 14.00 12.28 -11.53
N LEU A 56 13.13 13.00 -12.24
CA LEU A 56 13.41 13.58 -13.55
C LEU A 56 13.63 15.10 -13.51
N LYS A 57 13.48 15.73 -12.35
CA LYS A 57 13.54 17.19 -12.21
C LYS A 57 14.87 17.78 -12.69
N ALA A 58 15.99 17.13 -12.38
CA ALA A 58 17.32 17.56 -12.77
C ALA A 58 17.66 17.28 -14.25
N LYS A 59 16.85 16.44 -14.93
CA LYS A 59 17.05 16.03 -16.33
C LYS A 59 16.08 16.71 -17.29
N ARG A 60 15.43 17.80 -16.87
CA ARG A 60 14.49 18.51 -17.75
C ARG A 60 15.26 19.11 -18.92
N PRO A 61 14.86 18.79 -20.17
CA PRO A 61 15.47 19.39 -21.34
C PRO A 61 15.43 20.91 -21.26
N GLY A 62 16.52 21.56 -21.62
CA GLY A 62 16.58 23.01 -21.75
C GLY A 62 15.51 23.52 -22.72
N SER A 63 15.10 24.77 -22.60
CA SER A 63 14.17 25.36 -23.56
C SER A 63 14.79 25.33 -24.95
N PRO A 64 14.17 24.67 -25.94
CA PRO A 64 14.73 24.62 -27.29
C PRO A 64 14.67 25.99 -27.94
N VAL A 65 15.52 26.15 -28.92
CA VAL A 65 15.68 27.31 -29.76
C VAL A 65 14.31 27.85 -30.20
N SER A 66 13.97 29.05 -29.75
CA SER A 66 12.79 29.80 -30.18
C SER A 66 12.82 29.95 -31.71
N LYS A 67 12.01 29.15 -32.42
CA LYS A 67 11.71 29.45 -33.81
C LYS A 67 10.60 30.52 -33.88
N LYS A 68 10.68 31.43 -34.83
CA LYS A 68 9.65 32.46 -35.09
C LYS A 68 8.27 31.84 -35.08
N GLU A 69 7.38 32.38 -34.29
CA GLU A 69 5.97 31.95 -34.24
C GLU A 69 5.34 32.07 -35.65
N ILE A 70 4.84 30.99 -36.18
CA ILE A 70 4.13 30.94 -37.47
C ILE A 70 2.74 31.53 -37.19
N LYS A 71 2.52 32.76 -37.70
CA LYS A 71 1.27 33.51 -37.44
C LYS A 71 0.02 32.88 -38.12
N ASN A 72 0.20 32.15 -39.24
CA ASN A 72 -0.88 31.56 -40.00
C ASN A 72 -0.64 30.04 -40.12
N HIS A 73 -0.76 29.31 -38.99
CA HIS A 73 -0.68 27.87 -38.98
C HIS A 73 -2.06 27.25 -39.21
N THR A 74 -2.09 26.10 -39.90
CA THR A 74 -3.32 25.29 -40.06
C THR A 74 -3.35 24.09 -39.12
N HIS A 75 -2.18 23.65 -38.63
CA HIS A 75 -2.07 22.48 -37.77
C HIS A 75 -1.17 22.77 -36.56
N GLU A 76 -1.56 22.28 -35.40
CA GLU A 76 -0.74 22.24 -34.20
C GLU A 76 -0.62 20.82 -33.71
N PHE A 77 0.60 20.26 -33.78
CA PHE A 77 0.92 18.92 -33.29
C PHE A 77 1.38 19.00 -31.83
N ARG A 78 0.87 18.07 -31.02
CA ARG A 78 1.18 17.93 -29.58
C ARG A 78 1.47 16.48 -29.27
N VAL A 79 2.61 16.21 -28.61
CA VAL A 79 3.00 14.86 -28.20
C VAL A 79 3.72 14.90 -26.86
N LYS A 80 3.60 13.86 -26.05
CA LYS A 80 4.30 13.72 -24.76
C LYS A 80 5.51 12.80 -24.91
N ALA A 81 6.63 13.14 -24.24
CA ALA A 81 7.83 12.31 -24.15
C ALA A 81 8.52 12.56 -22.81
N PRO A 82 8.30 11.69 -21.79
CA PRO A 82 8.71 11.96 -20.42
C PRO A 82 10.20 11.72 -20.12
N LEU A 83 10.87 10.81 -20.84
CA LEU A 83 12.22 10.31 -20.52
C LEU A 83 13.30 10.88 -21.47
N LEU A 84 13.39 12.21 -21.59
CA LEU A 84 14.39 12.86 -22.42
C LEU A 84 15.52 13.42 -21.55
N SER A 85 16.75 13.34 -22.08
CA SER A 85 17.93 13.99 -21.50
C SER A 85 17.96 15.50 -21.82
N GLU A 86 18.84 16.26 -21.17
CA GLU A 86 18.92 17.72 -21.33
C GLU A 86 19.22 18.16 -22.76
N ASN A 87 20.00 17.36 -23.48
CA ASN A 87 20.39 17.59 -24.88
C ASN A 87 19.52 16.90 -25.91
N GLU A 88 18.34 16.38 -25.50
CA GLU A 88 17.39 15.68 -26.35
C GLU A 88 16.09 16.45 -26.47
N VAL A 89 15.58 16.54 -27.71
CA VAL A 89 14.28 17.14 -28.03
C VAL A 89 13.51 16.25 -29.00
N ILE A 90 12.18 16.38 -29.00
CA ILE A 90 11.37 15.72 -30.00
C ILE A 90 11.41 16.53 -31.28
N CYS A 91 11.56 15.84 -32.40
CA CYS A 91 11.39 16.38 -33.74
C CYS A 91 10.29 15.62 -34.48
N ILE A 92 9.78 16.21 -35.57
CA ILE A 92 8.82 15.57 -36.50
C ILE A 92 9.42 15.58 -37.90
N SER A 93 9.17 14.51 -38.66
CA SER A 93 9.48 14.39 -40.10
C SER A 93 8.40 13.59 -40.79
N GLY A 94 8.20 13.78 -42.07
CA GLY A 94 7.11 13.11 -42.82
C GLY A 94 7.20 13.28 -44.33
N SER A 95 6.15 12.86 -45.01
CA SER A 95 6.06 12.75 -46.47
C SER A 95 5.70 14.04 -47.24
N ALA A 96 5.77 15.20 -46.56
CA ALA A 96 5.46 16.49 -47.22
C ALA A 96 6.66 17.43 -47.12
N GLY A 97 6.78 18.33 -48.10
CA GLY A 97 7.87 19.32 -48.10
C GLY A 97 7.92 20.15 -46.82
N VAL A 98 6.79 20.51 -46.22
CA VAL A 98 6.70 21.18 -44.93
C VAL A 98 7.21 20.29 -43.76
N LEU A 99 7.18 18.96 -43.93
CA LEU A 99 7.72 17.95 -42.99
C LEU A 99 9.12 17.45 -43.40
N ASN A 100 9.78 18.17 -44.35
CA ASN A 100 11.14 17.92 -44.89
C ASN A 100 11.34 16.55 -45.55
N ASP A 101 10.30 15.95 -46.13
CA ASP A 101 10.34 14.76 -46.96
C ASP A 101 11.26 13.64 -46.41
N TRP A 102 11.17 13.36 -45.12
CA TRP A 102 12.00 12.37 -44.42
C TRP A 102 13.51 12.69 -44.34
N ASP A 103 13.91 13.93 -44.67
CA ASP A 103 15.30 14.34 -44.53
C ASP A 103 15.76 14.30 -43.10
N LYS A 104 16.78 13.46 -42.81
CA LYS A 104 17.31 13.26 -41.45
C LYS A 104 18.24 14.41 -41.03
N ASP A 105 18.76 15.18 -41.98
CA ASP A 105 19.69 16.26 -41.69
C ASP A 105 18.95 17.60 -41.46
N ASN A 106 17.69 17.68 -41.88
CA ASN A 106 16.89 18.91 -41.81
C ASN A 106 15.57 18.69 -41.11
N VAL A 107 15.60 18.35 -39.84
CA VAL A 107 14.44 18.03 -39.00
C VAL A 107 13.76 19.25 -38.42
N LEU A 108 12.49 19.09 -38.02
CA LEU A 108 11.67 20.09 -37.34
C LEU A 108 11.59 19.78 -35.84
N PRO A 109 12.41 20.42 -34.99
CA PRO A 109 12.32 20.23 -33.54
C PRO A 109 11.07 20.89 -32.99
N LEU A 110 10.41 20.21 -32.02
CA LEU A 110 9.26 20.70 -31.29
C LEU A 110 9.70 21.57 -30.10
N SER A 111 8.85 22.48 -29.69
CA SER A 111 9.04 23.30 -28.48
C SER A 111 8.28 22.68 -27.30
N LYS A 112 8.90 22.68 -26.12
CA LYS A 112 8.26 22.19 -24.90
C LYS A 112 7.32 23.22 -24.31
N ASN A 113 6.07 22.82 -24.05
CA ASN A 113 5.07 23.64 -23.40
C ASN A 113 4.37 22.79 -22.32
N GLY A 114 4.74 23.01 -21.05
CA GLY A 114 4.32 22.14 -19.95
C GLY A 114 4.75 20.69 -20.17
N ASN A 115 3.81 19.76 -20.15
CA ASN A 115 4.04 18.33 -20.39
C ASN A 115 4.06 17.94 -21.88
N TRP A 116 3.77 18.90 -22.79
CA TRP A 116 3.67 18.69 -24.20
C TRP A 116 4.87 19.20 -24.99
N TRP A 117 5.26 18.47 -26.02
CA TRP A 117 6.09 18.94 -27.11
C TRP A 117 5.17 19.39 -28.24
N THR A 118 5.35 20.62 -28.72
CA THR A 118 4.41 21.25 -29.65
C THR A 118 5.13 21.86 -30.86
N ILE A 119 4.49 21.78 -32.01
CA ILE A 119 4.90 22.52 -33.23
C ILE A 119 3.67 22.97 -33.99
N LYS A 120 3.75 24.20 -34.54
CA LYS A 120 2.71 24.79 -35.41
C LYS A 120 3.22 24.76 -36.84
N LEU A 121 2.45 24.19 -37.74
CA LEU A 121 2.80 24.07 -39.15
C LEU A 121 1.66 24.62 -40.04
N ASN A 122 2.03 25.14 -41.23
CA ASN A 122 1.06 25.47 -42.25
C ASN A 122 1.11 24.36 -43.31
N LEU A 123 0.12 23.51 -43.37
CA LEU A 123 -0.03 22.41 -44.28
C LEU A 123 -0.99 22.76 -45.47
N ALA A 124 -1.34 24.05 -45.63
CA ALA A 124 -2.17 24.48 -46.76
C ALA A 124 -1.45 24.23 -48.07
N GLY A 125 -2.07 23.48 -48.94
CA GLY A 125 -1.50 23.12 -50.23
C GLY A 125 -0.74 21.80 -50.31
N GLU A 126 -0.57 21.12 -49.17
CA GLU A 126 0.00 19.77 -49.13
C GLU A 126 -1.03 18.72 -49.59
N HIS A 127 -0.53 17.58 -50.12
CA HIS A 127 -1.37 16.46 -50.54
C HIS A 127 -1.62 15.49 -49.36
N PHE A 128 -2.89 15.21 -49.08
CA PHE A 128 -3.30 14.24 -48.05
C PHE A 128 -3.65 12.87 -48.65
N PRO A 129 -3.51 11.76 -47.89
CA PRO A 129 -3.07 11.68 -46.52
C PRO A 129 -1.56 11.92 -46.34
N LEU A 130 -1.17 12.62 -45.28
CA LEU A 130 0.22 12.81 -44.91
C LEU A 130 0.67 11.70 -43.98
N VAL A 131 1.93 11.27 -44.12
CA VAL A 131 2.55 10.27 -43.28
C VAL A 131 3.70 10.92 -42.54
N TYR A 132 3.74 10.77 -41.21
CA TYR A 132 4.78 11.40 -40.38
C TYR A 132 5.17 10.51 -39.22
N LYS A 133 6.25 10.88 -38.55
CA LYS A 133 6.77 10.20 -37.33
C LYS A 133 7.51 11.18 -36.47
N TYR A 134 7.47 10.94 -35.15
CA TYR A 134 8.30 11.65 -34.20
C TYR A 134 9.69 10.99 -34.10
N GLY A 135 10.71 11.80 -33.91
CA GLY A 135 12.06 11.35 -33.67
C GLY A 135 12.71 12.00 -32.45
N LEU A 136 13.72 11.34 -31.92
CA LEU A 136 14.59 11.84 -30.88
C LEU A 136 15.78 12.55 -31.54
N TYR A 137 15.90 13.84 -31.30
CA TYR A 137 16.97 14.68 -31.85
C TYR A 137 17.94 15.13 -30.77
N ASN A 138 19.24 14.89 -30.97
CA ASN A 138 20.29 15.38 -30.08
C ASN A 138 20.72 16.76 -30.54
N THR A 139 20.63 17.76 -29.64
CA THR A 139 20.92 19.17 -29.92
C THR A 139 22.43 19.44 -30.04
N ASP A 140 23.30 18.68 -29.35
CA ASP A 140 24.75 18.82 -29.38
C ASP A 140 25.32 18.18 -30.65
N GLU A 141 24.88 16.97 -30.98
CA GLU A 141 25.32 16.22 -32.16
C GLU A 141 24.63 16.68 -33.43
N LYS A 142 23.55 17.47 -33.30
CA LYS A 142 22.70 18.00 -34.38
C LYS A 142 22.19 16.92 -35.36
N LYS A 143 21.81 15.76 -34.80
CA LYS A 143 21.30 14.64 -35.61
C LYS A 143 20.12 13.94 -34.93
N ILE A 144 19.30 13.25 -35.76
CA ILE A 144 18.31 12.31 -35.23
C ILE A 144 19.05 11.09 -34.68
N ILE A 145 18.76 10.76 -33.40
CA ILE A 145 19.26 9.53 -32.80
C ILE A 145 18.43 8.33 -33.31
N ARG A 146 17.10 8.49 -33.35
CA ARG A 146 16.14 7.46 -33.82
C ARG A 146 14.75 8.05 -34.00
N PHE A 147 13.90 7.35 -34.73
CA PHE A 147 12.48 7.59 -34.79
C PHE A 147 11.74 6.73 -33.75
N GLU A 148 10.51 7.13 -33.43
CA GLU A 148 9.62 6.36 -32.55
C GLU A 148 9.34 4.96 -33.12
N GLU A 149 9.05 4.01 -32.22
CA GLU A 149 8.70 2.63 -32.59
C GLU A 149 7.30 2.54 -33.22
N GLY A 150 7.02 1.43 -33.88
CA GLY A 150 5.74 1.14 -34.50
C GLY A 150 5.58 1.74 -35.92
N ASN A 151 4.33 1.81 -36.40
CA ASN A 151 3.99 2.32 -37.72
C ASN A 151 4.11 3.85 -37.78
N ASN A 152 4.22 4.38 -39.00
CA ASN A 152 4.10 5.82 -39.22
C ASN A 152 2.67 6.29 -38.87
N ARG A 153 2.57 7.50 -38.34
CA ARG A 153 1.29 8.16 -38.10
C ARG A 153 0.72 8.69 -39.43
N ILE A 154 -0.59 8.76 -39.51
CA ILE A 154 -1.29 9.19 -40.74
C ILE A 154 -2.20 10.35 -40.35
N LEU A 155 -2.03 11.46 -41.07
CA LEU A 155 -2.93 12.60 -41.00
C LEU A 155 -3.85 12.58 -42.22
N LEU A 156 -5.15 12.44 -42.00
CA LEU A 156 -6.17 12.45 -43.02
C LEU A 156 -6.46 13.88 -43.49
N ALA A 157 -7.08 14.03 -44.66
CA ALA A 157 -7.33 15.30 -45.30
C ALA A 157 -8.11 16.30 -44.43
N ASP A 158 -7.72 17.56 -44.52
CA ASP A 158 -8.47 18.70 -43.98
C ASP A 158 -9.09 19.49 -45.18
N GLU A 159 -10.36 19.91 -45.00
CA GLU A 159 -11.21 20.37 -46.09
C GLU A 159 -11.15 21.87 -46.39
N SER A 160 -10.42 22.71 -45.59
CA SER A 160 -10.44 24.17 -45.86
C SER A 160 -9.25 24.93 -45.31
N ASN A 161 -8.80 25.98 -46.05
CA ASN A 161 -7.77 26.93 -45.65
C ASN A 161 -8.15 27.82 -44.43
N LYS A 162 -9.36 27.68 -43.91
CA LYS A 162 -9.87 28.44 -42.77
C LYS A 162 -10.04 27.56 -41.50
N THR A 163 -9.52 26.34 -41.54
CA THR A 163 -9.55 25.38 -40.46
C THR A 163 -8.25 25.38 -39.70
N VAL A 164 -8.29 25.27 -38.36
CA VAL A 164 -7.14 24.94 -37.55
C VAL A 164 -7.36 23.60 -36.89
N SER A 165 -6.41 22.68 -37.10
CA SER A 165 -6.46 21.32 -36.57
C SER A 165 -5.46 21.18 -35.41
N PHE A 166 -5.94 20.74 -34.26
CA PHE A 166 -5.13 20.36 -33.08
C PHE A 166 -5.00 18.86 -33.03
N ILE A 167 -3.78 18.36 -33.09
CA ILE A 167 -3.47 16.93 -33.12
C ILE A 167 -2.74 16.57 -31.83
N HIS A 168 -3.42 15.83 -30.96
CA HIS A 168 -2.88 15.32 -29.70
C HIS A 168 -2.51 13.85 -29.88
N ASP A 169 -1.24 13.60 -30.14
CA ASP A 169 -0.72 12.29 -30.54
C ASP A 169 -0.33 11.36 -29.38
N GLY A 170 -0.76 11.68 -28.16
CA GLY A 170 -0.44 10.86 -27.00
C GLY A 170 1.06 10.88 -26.68
N PHE A 171 1.70 9.71 -26.74
CA PHE A 171 3.13 9.54 -26.42
C PHE A 171 3.96 9.22 -27.66
N ALA A 172 5.15 9.84 -27.77
CA ALA A 172 6.21 9.45 -28.69
C ALA A 172 7.04 8.33 -28.06
N LYS A 173 7.00 7.12 -28.63
CA LYS A 173 7.75 5.95 -28.14
C LYS A 173 9.19 5.96 -28.66
N VAL A 174 9.97 6.95 -28.23
CA VAL A 174 11.34 7.18 -28.70
C VAL A 174 12.42 6.57 -27.81
N ASN A 175 12.09 6.04 -26.64
CA ASN A 175 13.04 5.45 -25.71
C ASN A 175 12.94 3.92 -25.67
N PRO A 176 14.03 3.19 -26.07
CA PRO A 176 14.01 1.72 -26.06
C PRO A 176 14.26 1.10 -24.69
N THR A 177 14.78 1.89 -23.74
CA THR A 177 15.11 1.41 -22.37
C THR A 177 14.13 1.93 -21.38
N ASN A 178 13.54 1.00 -20.65
CA ASN A 178 12.67 1.31 -19.53
C ASN A 178 13.50 1.81 -18.34
N TRP A 179 13.07 2.92 -17.75
CA TRP A 179 13.68 3.46 -16.53
C TRP A 179 13.55 2.45 -15.38
N LYS A 180 14.61 2.26 -14.60
CA LYS A 180 14.61 1.39 -13.43
C LYS A 180 15.22 2.09 -12.21
N GLY A 181 14.75 1.75 -11.02
CA GLY A 181 15.27 2.27 -9.76
C GLY A 181 15.35 1.22 -8.66
N THR A 182 16.12 1.52 -7.63
CA THR A 182 16.29 0.69 -6.44
C THR A 182 15.93 1.47 -5.19
N GLY A 183 15.30 0.82 -4.22
CA GLY A 183 14.92 1.41 -2.94
C GLY A 183 15.25 0.53 -1.74
N VAL A 184 15.10 1.11 -0.57
CA VAL A 184 15.20 0.45 0.73
C VAL A 184 13.91 0.60 1.50
N ALA A 185 13.47 -0.47 2.19
CA ALA A 185 12.31 -0.48 3.07
C ALA A 185 12.74 -0.62 4.52
N ILE A 186 12.18 0.22 5.40
CA ILE A 186 12.36 0.15 6.83
C ILE A 186 11.30 0.97 7.56
N PRO A 187 10.73 0.49 8.72
CA PRO A 187 9.88 1.31 9.56
C PRO A 187 10.65 2.48 10.17
N VAL A 188 10.01 3.65 10.27
CA VAL A 188 10.66 4.82 10.91
C VAL A 188 11.07 4.51 12.34
N PHE A 189 10.19 3.88 13.13
CA PHE A 189 10.47 3.55 14.53
C PHE A 189 11.69 2.64 14.74
N SER A 190 12.06 1.85 13.71
CA SER A 190 13.21 0.94 13.75
C SER A 190 14.55 1.63 13.52
N LEU A 191 14.57 2.86 13.03
CA LEU A 191 15.80 3.61 12.77
C LEU A 191 16.56 3.86 14.08
N ARG A 192 17.89 3.92 13.98
CA ARG A 192 18.76 4.16 15.11
C ARG A 192 19.76 5.25 14.78
N SER A 193 19.78 6.30 15.59
CA SER A 193 20.78 7.37 15.55
C SER A 193 21.44 7.54 16.92
N LYS A 194 22.58 8.23 16.96
CA LYS A 194 23.35 8.44 18.22
C LYS A 194 22.59 9.29 19.24
N LYS A 195 21.67 10.15 18.78
CA LYS A 195 20.90 11.08 19.60
C LYS A 195 19.44 10.65 19.81
N GLY A 196 19.03 9.44 19.36
CA GLY A 196 17.66 8.96 19.48
C GLY A 196 17.23 8.70 20.91
N PHE A 197 15.92 8.68 21.14
CA PHE A 197 15.28 8.34 22.42
C PHE A 197 14.84 6.87 22.50
N GLY A 198 15.58 5.95 21.88
CA GLY A 198 15.28 4.52 21.92
C GLY A 198 14.45 4.03 20.75
N ASN A 199 13.98 4.92 19.88
CA ASN A 199 13.30 4.65 18.63
C ASN A 199 13.80 5.56 17.53
N GLY A 200 13.42 5.29 16.28
CA GLY A 200 13.64 6.18 15.15
C GLY A 200 12.61 7.32 15.10
N GLU A 201 13.02 8.45 14.55
CA GLU A 201 12.26 9.69 14.49
C GLU A 201 12.27 10.24 13.06
N PHE A 202 11.34 11.14 12.69
CA PHE A 202 11.31 11.72 11.34
C PHE A 202 12.59 12.45 10.96
N THR A 203 13.31 13.02 11.92
CA THR A 203 14.60 13.66 11.67
C THR A 203 15.69 12.67 11.25
N ASP A 204 15.61 11.41 11.67
CA ASP A 204 16.57 10.37 11.29
C ASP A 204 16.47 9.97 9.82
N LEU A 205 15.33 10.24 9.17
CA LEU A 205 15.18 10.05 7.73
C LEU A 205 16.22 10.81 6.92
N LYS A 206 16.72 11.96 7.38
CA LYS A 206 17.76 12.70 6.69
C LYS A 206 19.08 11.93 6.62
N LEU A 207 19.43 11.22 7.69
CA LEU A 207 20.62 10.34 7.71
C LEU A 207 20.42 9.12 6.78
N LEU A 208 19.21 8.58 6.73
CA LEU A 208 18.88 7.50 5.80
C LEU A 208 18.90 7.97 4.35
N VAL A 209 18.46 9.19 4.07
CA VAL A 209 18.57 9.84 2.74
C VAL A 209 20.03 9.97 2.33
N ASP A 210 20.90 10.42 3.23
CA ASP A 210 22.35 10.55 2.95
C ASP A 210 22.95 9.18 2.60
N TRP A 211 22.56 8.13 3.33
CA TRP A 211 23.01 6.78 3.05
C TRP A 211 22.46 6.25 1.73
N ALA A 212 21.18 6.44 1.45
CA ALA A 212 20.54 6.03 0.19
C ALA A 212 21.20 6.71 -1.01
N LYS A 213 21.49 8.02 -0.93
CA LYS A 213 22.24 8.74 -1.95
C LYS A 213 23.66 8.18 -2.15
N LYS A 214 24.36 7.88 -1.06
CA LYS A 214 25.71 7.32 -1.09
C LYS A 214 25.78 5.96 -1.77
N THR A 215 24.74 5.15 -1.61
CA THR A 215 24.63 3.78 -2.18
C THR A 215 23.89 3.73 -3.52
N GLY A 216 23.47 4.88 -4.08
CA GLY A 216 22.80 4.95 -5.38
C GLY A 216 21.30 4.62 -5.35
N LEU A 217 20.72 4.44 -4.16
CA LEU A 217 19.28 4.19 -4.01
C LEU A 217 18.47 5.45 -4.30
N LYS A 218 17.25 5.28 -4.82
CA LYS A 218 16.36 6.38 -5.25
C LYS A 218 15.02 6.42 -4.52
N MET A 219 14.76 5.44 -3.66
CA MET A 219 13.51 5.35 -2.90
C MET A 219 13.78 4.90 -1.46
N ILE A 220 13.07 5.51 -0.52
CA ILE A 220 12.93 5.02 0.85
C ILE A 220 11.46 4.69 1.04
N GLN A 221 11.16 3.41 1.29
CA GLN A 221 9.83 2.93 1.62
C GLN A 221 9.68 2.82 3.12
N LEU A 222 8.63 3.44 3.64
CA LEU A 222 8.27 3.43 5.05
C LEU A 222 7.07 2.50 5.28
N LEU A 223 6.92 1.99 6.49
CA LEU A 223 5.66 1.44 6.97
C LEU A 223 4.73 2.57 7.44
N PRO A 224 3.44 2.29 7.77
CA PRO A 224 2.52 3.33 8.18
C PRO A 224 3.07 4.17 9.34
N VAL A 225 2.83 5.47 9.25
CA VAL A 225 3.33 6.47 10.22
C VAL A 225 2.20 7.13 11.01
N ASN A 226 0.99 6.66 10.81
CA ASN A 226 -0.20 7.17 11.47
C ASN A 226 -0.23 6.81 12.95
N ASP A 227 -0.98 7.59 13.74
CA ASP A 227 -1.14 7.36 15.18
C ASP A 227 -1.96 6.10 15.47
N THR A 228 -1.38 5.22 16.27
CA THR A 228 -1.98 3.94 16.71
C THR A 228 -2.27 3.93 18.23
N THR A 229 -2.11 5.05 18.91
CA THR A 229 -2.18 5.14 20.38
C THR A 229 -3.61 4.95 20.90
N ALA A 230 -4.03 3.71 21.11
CA ALA A 230 -5.36 3.34 21.62
C ALA A 230 -5.33 3.00 23.11
N THR A 231 -4.29 2.30 23.58
CA THR A 231 -4.20 1.72 24.92
C THR A 231 -3.05 2.28 25.76
N ASN A 232 -2.12 3.01 25.14
CA ASN A 232 -0.84 3.43 25.71
C ASN A 232 0.05 2.26 26.18
N THR A 233 -0.12 1.08 25.59
CA THR A 233 0.68 -0.12 25.85
C THR A 233 1.42 -0.57 24.59
N TRP A 234 2.30 -1.57 24.74
CA TRP A 234 3.01 -2.18 23.60
C TRP A 234 2.09 -2.68 22.47
N LYS A 235 0.82 -2.94 22.74
CA LYS A 235 -0.18 -3.32 21.71
C LYS A 235 -0.36 -2.25 20.62
N ASP A 236 -0.14 -0.99 21.00
CA ASP A 236 -0.19 0.14 20.07
C ASP A 236 1.04 0.23 19.14
N SER A 237 2.02 -0.68 19.30
CA SER A 237 3.19 -0.74 18.42
C SER A 237 2.85 -1.24 17.00
N TYR A 238 1.67 -1.80 16.78
CA TYR A 238 1.21 -2.32 15.48
C TYR A 238 0.84 -1.17 14.53
N PRO A 239 1.67 -0.90 13.48
CA PRO A 239 1.53 0.32 12.68
C PRO A 239 0.28 0.35 11.78
N TYR A 240 -0.35 -0.81 11.56
CA TYR A 240 -1.54 -0.90 10.71
C TYR A 240 -2.85 -0.64 11.45
N SER A 241 -2.84 -0.58 12.81
CA SER A 241 -4.03 -0.33 13.62
C SER A 241 -4.18 1.14 13.98
N ALA A 242 -4.25 2.02 12.97
CA ALA A 242 -4.33 3.45 13.18
C ALA A 242 -5.65 3.87 13.87
N ILE A 243 -5.54 4.74 14.89
CA ILE A 243 -6.70 5.42 15.51
C ILE A 243 -7.14 6.64 14.69
N SER A 244 -6.32 7.06 13.72
CA SER A 244 -6.67 8.10 12.75
C SER A 244 -5.95 7.86 11.44
N ALA A 245 -6.66 7.93 10.33
CA ALA A 245 -6.09 7.84 8.98
C ALA A 245 -5.27 9.09 8.60
N PHE A 246 -5.33 10.16 9.40
CA PHE A 246 -4.74 11.48 9.13
C PHE A 246 -3.62 11.85 10.08
N ALA A 247 -3.78 11.59 11.37
CA ALA A 247 -2.81 12.00 12.39
C ALA A 247 -1.53 11.17 12.35
N LEU A 248 -0.40 11.81 12.61
CA LEU A 248 0.92 11.18 12.68
C LEU A 248 1.21 10.68 14.11
N HIS A 249 1.97 9.58 14.21
CA HIS A 249 2.26 8.95 15.51
C HIS A 249 3.20 9.80 16.38
N PRO A 250 2.78 10.18 17.62
CA PRO A 250 3.57 11.06 18.49
C PRO A 250 4.97 10.54 18.86
N MET A 251 5.17 9.22 18.90
CA MET A 251 6.49 8.64 19.18
C MET A 251 7.56 8.98 18.15
N LEU A 252 7.15 9.35 16.91
CA LEU A 252 8.07 9.66 15.82
C LEU A 252 8.60 11.11 15.86
N LEU A 253 8.09 11.93 16.81
CA LEU A 253 8.54 13.30 17.01
C LEU A 253 9.93 13.36 17.61
N ASN A 254 10.83 14.15 17.00
CA ASN A 254 12.10 14.52 17.63
C ASN A 254 11.86 15.68 18.59
N VAL A 255 11.87 15.38 19.86
CA VAL A 255 11.60 16.36 20.93
C VAL A 255 12.76 17.33 21.16
N GLU A 256 14.01 16.94 20.83
CA GLU A 256 15.19 17.84 20.90
C GLU A 256 15.03 19.00 19.92
N GLN A 257 14.58 18.73 18.70
CA GLN A 257 14.32 19.78 17.71
C GLN A 257 13.17 20.71 18.15
N VAL A 258 12.11 20.16 18.77
CA VAL A 258 10.99 20.99 19.28
C VAL A 258 11.45 21.87 20.44
N ALA A 259 12.30 21.35 21.34
CA ALA A 259 12.86 22.11 22.45
C ALA A 259 13.71 23.29 21.93
N GLY A 260 14.53 23.06 20.91
CA GLY A 260 15.49 24.05 20.43
C GLY A 260 16.54 24.42 21.48
N LYS A 261 17.33 25.45 21.20
CA LYS A 261 18.35 25.93 22.14
C LYS A 261 17.75 26.56 23.40
N GLU A 262 16.56 27.14 23.28
CA GLU A 262 15.88 27.84 24.38
C GLU A 262 15.49 26.91 25.53
N HIS A 263 15.12 25.67 25.24
CA HIS A 263 14.67 24.69 26.21
C HIS A 263 15.55 23.43 26.26
N GLU A 264 16.81 23.55 25.83
CA GLU A 264 17.78 22.44 25.81
C GLU A 264 17.98 21.81 27.19
N ALA A 265 17.79 22.58 28.28
CA ALA A 265 17.88 22.10 29.64
C ALA A 265 16.94 20.93 29.94
N ILE A 266 15.73 20.93 29.34
CA ILE A 266 14.75 19.85 29.49
C ILE A 266 15.31 18.54 28.94
N ILE A 267 15.90 18.61 27.75
CA ILE A 267 16.50 17.46 27.08
C ILE A 267 17.74 16.96 27.83
N LYS A 268 18.58 17.88 28.31
CA LYS A 268 19.77 17.54 29.11
C LYS A 268 19.40 16.82 30.44
N ALA A 269 18.29 17.20 31.07
CA ALA A 269 17.79 16.53 32.26
C ALA A 269 17.42 15.06 32.00
N LEU A 270 17.11 14.68 30.77
CA LEU A 270 16.74 13.32 30.35
C LEU A 270 17.91 12.51 29.75
N ALA A 271 19.14 13.05 29.76
CA ALA A 271 20.29 12.43 29.09
C ALA A 271 20.58 10.99 29.59
N ALA A 272 20.33 10.70 30.87
CA ALA A 272 20.50 9.36 31.43
C ALA A 272 19.45 8.36 30.85
N GLN A 273 18.17 8.76 30.81
CA GLN A 273 17.08 7.97 30.26
C GLN A 273 17.26 7.76 28.73
N GLN A 274 17.60 8.82 28.02
CA GLN A 274 17.93 8.77 26.59
C GLN A 274 19.04 7.77 26.31
N LYS A 275 20.15 7.84 27.07
CA LYS A 275 21.28 6.91 26.94
C LYS A 275 20.88 5.47 27.27
N LYS A 276 20.02 5.26 28.28
CA LYS A 276 19.50 3.94 28.67
C LYS A 276 18.68 3.35 27.51
N LEU A 277 17.67 4.09 27.02
CA LEU A 277 16.80 3.65 25.92
C LEU A 277 17.58 3.42 24.63
N ASN A 278 18.53 4.31 24.33
CA ASN A 278 19.29 4.20 23.09
C ASN A 278 20.27 3.01 23.08
N LYS A 279 20.59 2.41 24.23
CA LYS A 279 21.37 1.16 24.34
C LYS A 279 20.57 -0.10 24.08
N LEU A 280 19.23 -0.05 24.18
CA LEU A 280 18.40 -1.22 24.01
C LEU A 280 18.51 -1.76 22.57
N THR A 281 18.47 -3.09 22.45
CA THR A 281 18.50 -3.78 21.16
C THR A 281 17.16 -3.73 20.43
N GLN A 282 16.09 -3.50 21.15
CA GLN A 282 14.71 -3.39 20.70
C GLN A 282 14.10 -2.08 21.16
N VAL A 283 12.96 -1.67 20.58
CA VAL A 283 12.20 -0.52 21.01
C VAL A 283 11.39 -0.88 22.25
N ASP A 284 11.57 -0.12 23.32
CA ASP A 284 10.68 -0.14 24.50
C ASP A 284 9.56 0.89 24.24
N TYR A 285 8.46 0.42 23.62
CA TYR A 285 7.38 1.29 23.17
C TYR A 285 6.79 2.13 24.30
N GLU A 286 6.43 1.47 25.40
CA GLU A 286 5.74 2.13 26.53
C GLU A 286 6.61 3.22 27.17
N GLU A 287 7.88 2.91 27.43
CA GLU A 287 8.79 3.88 28.05
C GLU A 287 9.14 5.04 27.10
N VAL A 288 9.29 4.78 25.78
CA VAL A 288 9.50 5.83 24.78
C VAL A 288 8.28 6.77 24.71
N VAL A 289 7.06 6.20 24.59
CA VAL A 289 5.83 7.00 24.51
C VAL A 289 5.61 7.80 25.77
N ARG A 290 5.76 7.18 26.96
CA ARG A 290 5.63 7.84 28.26
C ARG A 290 6.57 9.03 28.37
N LEU A 291 7.84 8.83 28.04
CA LEU A 291 8.87 9.85 28.16
C LEU A 291 8.62 11.01 27.19
N LYS A 292 8.38 10.71 25.91
CA LYS A 292 8.14 11.74 24.89
C LYS A 292 6.86 12.54 25.18
N THR A 293 5.78 11.89 25.55
CA THR A 293 4.52 12.57 25.91
C THR A 293 4.73 13.54 27.08
N GLY A 294 5.50 13.13 28.10
CA GLY A 294 5.85 14.04 29.21
C GLY A 294 6.62 15.27 28.76
N VAL A 295 7.62 15.09 27.89
CA VAL A 295 8.40 16.20 27.32
C VAL A 295 7.53 17.10 26.44
N ILE A 296 6.68 16.54 25.58
CA ILE A 296 5.79 17.30 24.71
C ILE A 296 4.85 18.19 25.52
N ARG A 297 4.22 17.66 26.57
CA ARG A 297 3.35 18.44 27.48
C ARG A 297 4.12 19.59 28.15
N GLN A 298 5.35 19.34 28.59
CA GLN A 298 6.20 20.37 29.19
C GLN A 298 6.56 21.47 28.19
N LEU A 299 6.98 21.09 26.96
CA LEU A 299 7.32 22.04 25.89
C LEU A 299 6.11 22.85 25.45
N TYR A 300 4.93 22.22 25.31
CA TYR A 300 3.69 22.92 25.03
C TYR A 300 3.39 23.98 26.09
N GLY A 301 3.47 23.62 27.38
CA GLY A 301 3.25 24.55 28.48
C GLY A 301 4.13 25.82 28.41
N LEU A 302 5.39 25.66 27.97
CA LEU A 302 6.33 26.78 27.81
C LEU A 302 6.11 27.60 26.54
N LYS A 303 5.69 26.95 25.44
CA LYS A 303 5.61 27.56 24.11
C LYS A 303 4.20 28.01 23.72
N LYS A 304 3.16 27.62 24.45
CA LYS A 304 1.75 27.87 24.06
C LYS A 304 1.40 29.34 23.83
N GLY A 305 2.06 30.26 24.54
CA GLY A 305 1.83 31.71 24.39
C GLY A 305 2.23 32.23 23.02
N VAL A 306 3.36 31.76 22.46
CA VAL A 306 3.86 32.15 21.14
C VAL A 306 3.27 31.28 20.04
N PHE A 307 3.08 30.00 20.31
CA PHE A 307 2.60 29.00 19.36
C PHE A 307 1.24 29.36 18.75
N LYS A 308 0.26 29.79 19.57
CA LYS A 308 -1.08 30.13 19.12
C LYS A 308 -1.14 31.32 18.14
N ASP A 309 -0.13 32.19 18.16
CA ASP A 309 -0.03 33.40 17.32
C ASP A 309 0.92 33.16 16.11
N ASP A 310 1.49 31.97 15.96
CA ASP A 310 2.32 31.61 14.81
C ASP A 310 1.46 31.44 13.55
N LEU A 311 1.72 32.27 12.54
CA LEU A 311 0.95 32.27 11.29
C LEU A 311 1.06 30.93 10.54
N ALA A 312 2.20 30.25 10.59
CA ALA A 312 2.38 28.94 9.96
C ALA A 312 1.54 27.87 10.66
N TYR A 313 1.47 27.92 12.00
CA TYR A 313 0.58 27.07 12.76
C TYR A 313 -0.91 27.36 12.45
N ILE A 314 -1.31 28.62 12.44
CA ILE A 314 -2.69 29.00 12.12
C ILE A 314 -3.08 28.46 10.73
N THR A 315 -2.20 28.62 9.74
CA THR A 315 -2.43 28.10 8.39
C THR A 315 -2.56 26.56 8.40
N PHE A 316 -1.66 25.86 9.08
CA PHE A 316 -1.74 24.40 9.24
C PHE A 316 -3.04 23.98 9.91
N PHE A 317 -3.43 24.66 11.00
CA PHE A 317 -4.64 24.36 11.75
C PHE A 317 -5.89 24.52 10.88
N GLU A 318 -6.05 25.64 10.18
CA GLU A 318 -7.23 25.91 9.35
C GLU A 318 -7.35 24.93 8.19
N LEU A 319 -6.24 24.55 7.55
CA LEU A 319 -6.23 23.56 6.46
C LEU A 319 -6.58 22.14 6.94
N ASN A 320 -6.25 21.83 8.19
CA ASN A 320 -6.39 20.46 8.74
C ASN A 320 -7.53 20.37 9.77
N ARG A 321 -8.25 21.44 10.05
CA ARG A 321 -9.25 21.55 11.11
C ARG A 321 -10.26 20.40 11.10
N TYR A 322 -10.69 19.96 9.92
CA TYR A 322 -11.73 18.96 9.71
C TYR A 322 -11.40 17.58 10.35
N TRP A 323 -10.11 17.22 10.44
CA TRP A 323 -9.66 16.01 11.11
C TRP A 323 -8.95 16.28 12.43
N LEU A 324 -8.29 17.43 12.56
CA LEU A 324 -7.42 17.74 13.70
C LEU A 324 -8.21 18.03 14.98
N GLU A 325 -9.33 18.78 14.90
CA GLU A 325 -10.20 19.00 16.05
C GLU A 325 -10.83 17.69 16.57
N PRO A 326 -11.48 16.85 15.75
CA PRO A 326 -11.99 15.57 16.21
C PRO A 326 -10.91 14.63 16.75
N TYR A 327 -9.74 14.57 16.13
CA TYR A 327 -8.62 13.77 16.62
C TYR A 327 -8.14 14.22 18.01
N ALA A 328 -8.00 15.50 18.24
CA ALA A 328 -7.57 16.03 19.53
C ALA A 328 -8.65 15.81 20.61
N ALA A 329 -9.93 15.98 20.27
CA ALA A 329 -11.06 15.65 21.14
C ALA A 329 -11.08 14.16 21.50
N PHE A 330 -10.94 13.27 20.51
CA PHE A 330 -10.85 11.82 20.73
C PHE A 330 -9.70 11.46 21.66
N SER A 331 -8.51 12.00 21.41
CA SER A 331 -7.31 11.74 22.21
C SER A 331 -7.49 12.20 23.67
N TYR A 332 -8.10 13.36 23.87
CA TYR A 332 -8.46 13.85 25.21
C TYR A 332 -9.49 12.94 25.89
N LEU A 333 -10.55 12.54 25.20
CA LEU A 333 -11.61 11.67 25.76
C LEU A 333 -11.06 10.28 26.06
N ARG A 334 -10.24 9.69 25.17
CA ARG A 334 -9.52 8.43 25.43
C ARG A 334 -8.72 8.50 26.74
N ASP A 335 -7.93 9.56 26.92
CA ASP A 335 -7.11 9.73 28.11
C ASP A 335 -7.99 9.95 29.37
N LYS A 336 -9.06 10.73 29.26
CA LYS A 336 -10.03 11.01 30.33
C LYS A 336 -10.77 9.74 30.79
N TYR A 337 -11.21 8.91 29.86
CA TYR A 337 -11.97 7.67 30.16
C TYR A 337 -11.06 6.43 30.23
N HIS A 338 -9.76 6.56 30.03
CA HIS A 338 -8.77 5.48 30.01
C HIS A 338 -9.11 4.34 29.04
N THR A 339 -9.75 4.66 27.93
CA THR A 339 -10.13 3.72 26.86
C THR A 339 -10.40 4.46 25.55
N ALA A 340 -9.96 3.89 24.43
CA ALA A 340 -10.34 4.34 23.09
C ALA A 340 -11.73 3.83 22.67
N ASP A 341 -12.32 2.91 23.41
CA ASP A 341 -13.67 2.40 23.14
C ASP A 341 -14.71 3.48 23.44
N PHE A 342 -15.01 4.27 22.41
CA PHE A 342 -15.92 5.42 22.52
C PHE A 342 -17.34 5.02 22.91
N SER A 343 -17.75 3.76 22.71
CA SER A 343 -19.07 3.28 23.19
C SER A 343 -19.23 3.38 24.71
N LYS A 344 -18.10 3.47 25.45
CA LYS A 344 -18.05 3.60 26.92
C LYS A 344 -17.92 5.04 27.38
N TRP A 345 -17.87 6.04 26.51
CA TRP A 345 -17.71 7.44 26.88
C TRP A 345 -19.08 8.06 27.23
N GLU A 346 -19.26 8.43 28.45
CA GLU A 346 -20.48 9.08 28.92
C GLU A 346 -20.67 10.46 28.24
N GLY A 347 -21.76 10.63 27.51
CA GLY A 347 -22.10 11.84 26.77
C GLY A 347 -21.37 12.02 25.44
N TYR A 348 -20.41 11.13 25.07
CA TYR A 348 -19.61 11.25 23.85
C TYR A 348 -19.51 9.94 23.05
N SER A 349 -20.37 8.96 23.37
CA SER A 349 -20.37 7.67 22.65
C SER A 349 -20.81 7.78 21.19
N VAL A 350 -21.58 8.79 20.86
CA VAL A 350 -21.98 9.19 19.51
C VAL A 350 -21.37 10.54 19.22
N TYR A 351 -20.75 10.69 18.03
CA TYR A 351 -20.16 11.96 17.63
C TYR A 351 -21.23 12.99 17.31
N ASP A 352 -21.13 14.17 17.93
CA ASP A 352 -21.92 15.37 17.57
C ASP A 352 -20.96 16.56 17.38
N GLU A 353 -20.96 17.12 16.18
CA GLU A 353 -20.04 18.19 15.81
C GLU A 353 -20.18 19.42 16.70
N ARG A 354 -21.37 19.76 17.17
CA ARG A 354 -21.60 20.93 18.02
C ARG A 354 -21.04 20.73 19.42
N GLU A 355 -21.27 19.53 19.98
CA GLU A 355 -20.72 19.15 21.29
C GLU A 355 -19.20 19.13 21.25
N ILE A 356 -18.60 18.61 20.16
CA ILE A 356 -17.14 18.59 19.99
C ILE A 356 -16.58 19.99 19.81
N ARG A 357 -17.22 20.86 19.02
CA ARG A 357 -16.81 22.28 18.92
C ARG A 357 -16.85 23.00 20.27
N GLU A 358 -17.83 22.68 21.11
CA GLU A 358 -17.92 23.22 22.46
C GLU A 358 -16.81 22.62 23.37
N LEU A 359 -16.54 21.31 23.27
CA LEU A 359 -15.49 20.62 24.03
C LEU A 359 -14.11 21.21 23.73
N VAL A 360 -13.78 21.45 22.46
CA VAL A 360 -12.46 21.97 22.03
C VAL A 360 -12.34 23.50 22.13
N SER A 361 -13.36 24.18 22.65
CA SER A 361 -13.36 25.66 22.77
C SER A 361 -12.24 26.16 23.68
N PRO A 362 -11.47 27.19 23.27
CA PRO A 362 -10.45 27.83 24.11
C PRO A 362 -10.94 28.35 25.46
N ALA A 363 -12.24 28.56 25.62
CA ALA A 363 -12.86 29.01 26.86
C ALA A 363 -12.99 27.90 27.92
N ARG A 364 -12.77 26.63 27.55
CA ARG A 364 -12.89 25.48 28.45
C ARG A 364 -11.61 25.28 29.30
N LYS A 365 -11.76 24.90 30.54
CA LYS A 365 -10.65 24.70 31.49
C LYS A 365 -9.64 23.62 31.05
N HIS A 366 -10.12 22.61 30.32
CA HIS A 366 -9.32 21.49 29.81
C HIS A 366 -8.73 21.76 28.41
N TYR A 367 -8.87 22.97 27.86
CA TYR A 367 -8.39 23.30 26.51
C TYR A 367 -6.92 22.98 26.28
N ASP A 368 -6.05 23.22 27.28
CA ASP A 368 -4.61 22.91 27.14
C ASP A 368 -4.34 21.40 26.99
N GLU A 369 -5.21 20.55 27.56
CA GLU A 369 -5.10 19.08 27.41
C GLU A 369 -5.48 18.61 26.00
N ILE A 370 -6.29 19.40 25.29
CA ILE A 370 -6.65 19.18 23.89
C ILE A 370 -5.62 19.82 22.97
N ALA A 371 -5.24 21.07 23.22
CA ALA A 371 -4.38 21.84 22.33
C ALA A 371 -2.94 21.30 22.28
N VAL A 372 -2.50 20.52 23.24
CA VAL A 372 -1.21 19.79 23.19
C VAL A 372 -1.17 18.81 21.99
N HIS A 373 -2.32 18.26 21.57
CA HIS A 373 -2.40 17.40 20.39
C HIS A 373 -2.24 18.19 19.09
N TYR A 374 -2.80 19.43 19.02
CA TYR A 374 -2.56 20.35 17.90
C TYR A 374 -1.08 20.70 17.75
N PHE A 375 -0.44 21.05 18.88
CA PHE A 375 0.98 21.33 18.95
C PHE A 375 1.82 20.14 18.48
N THR A 376 1.47 18.95 18.91
CA THR A 376 2.19 17.72 18.54
C THR A 376 2.09 17.43 17.06
N GLN A 377 0.88 17.49 16.49
CA GLN A 377 0.65 17.22 15.08
C GLN A 377 1.32 18.25 14.17
N TYR A 378 1.29 19.53 14.56
CA TYR A 378 2.01 20.57 13.82
C TYR A 378 3.52 20.32 13.75
N HIS A 379 4.15 19.98 14.86
CA HIS A 379 5.58 19.69 14.87
C HIS A 379 5.95 18.40 14.14
N LEU A 380 5.11 17.36 14.19
CA LEU A 380 5.26 16.15 13.38
C LEU A 380 5.18 16.47 11.88
N HIS A 381 4.18 17.28 11.48
CA HIS A 381 4.03 17.76 10.12
C HIS A 381 5.31 18.47 9.63
N LEU A 382 5.82 19.43 10.42
CA LEU A 382 7.04 20.16 10.07
C LEU A 382 8.25 19.24 9.89
N GLN A 383 8.41 18.25 10.78
CA GLN A 383 9.57 17.34 10.74
C GLN A 383 9.51 16.36 9.57
N LEU A 384 8.34 15.75 9.31
CA LEU A 384 8.19 14.84 8.19
C LEU A 384 8.30 15.57 6.84
N LYS A 385 7.67 16.74 6.71
CA LYS A 385 7.78 17.58 5.52
C LYS A 385 9.22 18.00 5.24
N ALA A 386 9.96 18.44 6.27
CA ALA A 386 11.36 18.80 6.15
C ALA A 386 12.26 17.61 5.78
N ALA A 387 11.91 16.38 6.20
CA ALA A 387 12.63 15.18 5.80
C ALA A 387 12.34 14.83 4.32
N THR A 388 11.08 14.94 3.89
CA THR A 388 10.69 14.73 2.49
C THR A 388 11.33 15.76 1.55
N GLU A 389 11.29 17.04 1.90
CA GLU A 389 11.98 18.08 1.12
C GLU A 389 13.49 17.84 1.03
N TYR A 390 14.10 17.31 2.09
CA TYR A 390 15.51 16.93 2.08
C TYR A 390 15.77 15.76 1.13
N ALA A 391 14.88 14.75 1.12
CA ALA A 391 14.96 13.63 0.18
C ALA A 391 14.85 14.12 -1.27
N HIS A 392 13.90 15.00 -1.59
CA HIS A 392 13.71 15.60 -2.91
C HIS A 392 14.97 16.33 -3.41
N LYS A 393 15.60 17.15 -2.56
CA LYS A 393 16.86 17.85 -2.88
C LYS A 393 18.00 16.87 -3.20
N ASN A 394 17.92 15.65 -2.73
CA ASN A 394 18.91 14.60 -2.97
C ASN A 394 18.48 13.59 -4.07
N GLY A 395 17.37 13.85 -4.77
CA GLY A 395 16.87 12.98 -5.86
C GLY A 395 16.32 11.64 -5.37
N ILE A 396 15.78 11.60 -4.14
CA ILE A 396 15.23 10.41 -3.51
C ILE A 396 13.75 10.66 -3.22
N ILE A 397 12.91 9.69 -3.57
CA ILE A 397 11.47 9.71 -3.27
C ILE A 397 11.19 8.98 -1.96
N ILE A 398 10.14 9.41 -1.28
CA ILE A 398 9.60 8.73 -0.10
C ILE A 398 8.32 8.01 -0.50
N LYS A 399 8.29 6.69 -0.26
CA LYS A 399 7.11 5.85 -0.48
C LYS A 399 6.47 5.52 0.87
N GLY A 400 5.23 5.95 1.05
CA GLY A 400 4.41 5.61 2.21
C GLY A 400 3.74 4.25 2.08
N ASP A 401 3.10 3.83 3.16
CA ASP A 401 2.27 2.63 3.22
C ASP A 401 0.91 3.00 3.82
N ILE A 402 -0.17 2.66 3.12
CA ILE A 402 -1.54 3.02 3.49
C ILE A 402 -2.26 1.74 3.91
N PRO A 403 -2.53 1.54 5.22
CA PRO A 403 -3.29 0.40 5.71
C PRO A 403 -4.64 0.26 5.03
N ILE A 404 -5.05 -0.97 4.72
CA ILE A 404 -6.40 -1.23 4.20
C ILE A 404 -7.47 -0.92 5.23
N GLY A 405 -7.20 -1.09 6.51
CA GLY A 405 -8.16 -0.92 7.58
C GLY A 405 -7.88 0.30 8.47
N ILE A 406 -8.76 0.48 9.43
CA ILE A 406 -8.63 1.40 10.57
C ILE A 406 -8.86 0.63 11.86
N CYS A 407 -8.38 1.13 12.99
CA CYS A 407 -8.75 0.60 14.29
C CYS A 407 -10.28 0.73 14.48
N ARG A 408 -10.93 -0.32 14.99
CA ARG A 408 -12.36 -0.29 15.30
C ARG A 408 -12.74 0.86 16.23
N ASN A 409 -11.88 1.16 17.18
CA ASN A 409 -12.00 2.25 18.13
C ASN A 409 -11.12 3.43 17.68
N SER A 410 -11.42 3.98 16.50
CA SER A 410 -10.71 5.10 15.89
C SER A 410 -11.56 6.35 15.82
N VAL A 411 -10.90 7.47 15.60
CA VAL A 411 -11.54 8.77 15.28
C VAL A 411 -12.44 8.64 14.06
N ASP A 412 -11.95 7.95 13.02
CA ASP A 412 -12.66 7.77 11.74
C ASP A 412 -13.97 7.02 11.95
N ALA A 413 -13.94 5.91 12.71
CA ALA A 413 -15.14 5.13 13.02
C ALA A 413 -16.09 5.84 14.00
N TRP A 414 -15.59 6.76 14.82
CA TRP A 414 -16.40 7.56 15.72
C TRP A 414 -17.14 8.68 15.00
N ILE A 415 -16.50 9.33 14.02
CA ILE A 415 -17.07 10.45 13.26
C ILE A 415 -18.11 9.95 12.24
N GLU A 416 -17.77 8.94 11.45
CA GLU A 416 -18.55 8.45 10.31
C GLU A 416 -18.69 6.91 10.37
N PRO A 417 -19.39 6.38 11.42
CA PRO A 417 -19.52 4.92 11.59
C PRO A 417 -20.24 4.21 10.44
N GLU A 418 -21.06 4.93 9.68
CA GLU A 418 -21.80 4.43 8.50
C GLU A 418 -20.87 4.05 7.34
N LEU A 419 -19.65 4.56 7.31
CA LEU A 419 -18.64 4.18 6.32
C LEU A 419 -18.08 2.76 6.56
N TYR A 420 -18.47 2.11 7.66
CA TYR A 420 -17.89 0.84 8.11
C TYR A 420 -18.96 -0.16 8.54
N HIS A 421 -18.74 -1.43 8.28
CA HIS A 421 -19.51 -2.52 8.86
C HIS A 421 -18.91 -2.89 10.23
N MET A 422 -19.46 -2.30 11.29
CA MET A 422 -18.96 -2.49 12.66
C MET A 422 -19.28 -3.88 13.24
N ASP A 423 -20.11 -4.67 12.60
CA ASP A 423 -20.46 -6.06 12.93
C ASP A 423 -19.59 -7.10 12.20
N GLU A 424 -18.68 -6.66 11.34
CA GLU A 424 -17.74 -7.48 10.58
C GLU A 424 -16.27 -7.11 10.91
N GLN A 425 -15.34 -8.00 10.59
CA GLN A 425 -13.90 -7.80 10.77
C GLN A 425 -13.16 -8.23 9.50
N ALA A 426 -12.19 -7.43 9.07
CA ALA A 426 -11.32 -7.80 7.96
C ALA A 426 -10.27 -8.83 8.40
N GLY A 427 -9.83 -9.64 7.48
CA GLY A 427 -8.77 -10.62 7.69
C GLY A 427 -8.27 -11.24 6.39
N ALA A 428 -7.57 -12.38 6.52
CA ALA A 428 -7.10 -13.18 5.39
C ALA A 428 -7.53 -14.65 5.54
N PRO A 429 -7.81 -15.34 4.42
CA PRO A 429 -8.12 -16.76 4.44
C PRO A 429 -6.94 -17.61 4.93
N PRO A 430 -7.18 -18.85 5.37
CA PRO A 430 -6.13 -19.82 5.67
C PRO A 430 -5.12 -19.96 4.54
N ASP A 431 -3.86 -20.00 4.91
CA ASP A 431 -2.72 -20.21 4.02
C ASP A 431 -1.66 -21.14 4.65
N ALA A 432 -0.50 -21.28 4.00
CA ALA A 432 0.60 -22.11 4.50
C ALA A 432 1.23 -21.57 5.82
N PHE A 433 1.01 -20.30 6.16
CA PHE A 433 1.58 -19.67 7.36
C PHE A 433 0.58 -19.65 8.51
N THR A 434 -0.73 -19.56 8.20
CA THR A 434 -1.81 -19.46 9.18
C THR A 434 -2.97 -20.40 8.84
N ALA A 435 -2.95 -21.63 9.40
CA ALA A 435 -3.94 -22.65 9.11
C ALA A 435 -5.40 -22.27 9.46
N LYS A 436 -5.62 -21.31 10.34
CA LYS A 436 -6.93 -20.80 10.75
C LYS A 436 -7.28 -19.45 10.10
N GLY A 437 -6.45 -18.95 9.18
CA GLY A 437 -6.56 -17.61 8.64
C GLY A 437 -6.19 -16.52 9.65
N GLN A 438 -6.19 -15.29 9.20
CA GLN A 438 -5.88 -14.13 10.04
C GLN A 438 -7.14 -13.33 10.31
N ASN A 439 -7.29 -12.83 11.54
CA ASN A 439 -8.29 -11.84 11.92
C ASN A 439 -7.56 -10.56 12.32
N TRP A 440 -7.66 -9.51 11.51
CA TRP A 440 -7.01 -8.22 11.77
C TRP A 440 -7.78 -7.32 12.72
N GLY A 441 -9.07 -7.66 13.01
CA GLY A 441 -9.91 -6.92 13.94
C GLY A 441 -10.47 -5.60 13.40
N PHE A 442 -10.10 -5.16 12.20
CA PHE A 442 -10.57 -3.93 11.57
C PHE A 442 -12.00 -4.10 11.08
N PRO A 443 -12.89 -3.09 11.20
CA PRO A 443 -14.19 -3.13 10.52
C PRO A 443 -13.99 -3.12 9.01
N THR A 444 -14.87 -3.77 8.27
CA THR A 444 -14.84 -3.72 6.80
C THR A 444 -15.51 -2.44 6.29
N TYR A 445 -15.13 -1.99 5.07
CA TYR A 445 -15.70 -0.78 4.49
C TYR A 445 -17.11 -1.00 3.94
N ASN A 446 -17.98 -0.03 4.16
CA ASN A 446 -19.28 0.09 3.49
C ASN A 446 -19.10 0.84 2.17
N TRP A 447 -18.64 0.13 1.15
CA TRP A 447 -18.32 0.71 -0.15
C TRP A 447 -19.52 1.36 -0.83
N GLU A 448 -20.74 0.87 -0.57
CA GLU A 448 -21.97 1.44 -1.14
C GLU A 448 -22.22 2.85 -0.61
N VAL A 449 -22.01 3.09 0.68
CA VAL A 449 -22.12 4.42 1.28
C VAL A 449 -20.99 5.32 0.81
N MET A 450 -19.75 4.84 0.80
CA MET A 450 -18.59 5.62 0.33
C MET A 450 -18.72 6.06 -1.13
N GLN A 451 -19.37 5.26 -1.98
CA GLN A 451 -19.58 5.60 -3.39
C GLN A 451 -20.56 6.77 -3.57
N GLN A 452 -21.49 6.97 -2.65
CA GLN A 452 -22.51 8.03 -2.75
C GLN A 452 -21.92 9.45 -2.69
N ASP A 453 -20.75 9.60 -2.05
CA ASP A 453 -20.03 10.87 -1.96
C ASP A 453 -18.71 10.87 -2.77
N ASP A 454 -18.59 9.98 -3.77
CA ASP A 454 -17.40 9.81 -4.61
C ASP A 454 -16.13 9.52 -3.80
N PHE A 455 -16.25 8.64 -2.80
CA PHE A 455 -15.14 8.21 -1.95
C PHE A 455 -14.41 9.35 -1.25
N THR A 456 -15.13 10.36 -0.77
CA THR A 456 -14.56 11.58 -0.16
C THR A 456 -13.58 11.28 0.96
N TRP A 457 -13.86 10.30 1.83
CA TRP A 457 -12.92 9.92 2.90
C TRP A 457 -11.56 9.44 2.35
N TRP A 458 -11.57 8.57 1.31
CA TRP A 458 -10.35 8.10 0.66
C TRP A 458 -9.59 9.22 -0.05
N ARG A 459 -10.32 10.12 -0.73
CA ARG A 459 -9.73 11.29 -1.41
C ARG A 459 -8.98 12.18 -0.42
N LYS A 460 -9.61 12.54 0.70
CA LYS A 460 -8.98 13.33 1.78
C LYS A 460 -7.75 12.63 2.35
N ARG A 461 -7.80 11.31 2.52
CA ARG A 461 -6.67 10.51 2.99
C ARG A 461 -5.50 10.57 2.02
N PHE A 462 -5.73 10.42 0.73
CA PHE A 462 -4.67 10.56 -0.28
C PHE A 462 -4.12 11.98 -0.35
N GLU A 463 -4.97 13.00 -0.28
CA GLU A 463 -4.56 14.40 -0.24
C GLU A 463 -3.63 14.67 0.96
N GLN A 464 -4.00 14.23 2.15
CA GLN A 464 -3.16 14.35 3.34
C GLN A 464 -1.82 13.63 3.16
N MET A 465 -1.81 12.40 2.65
CA MET A 465 -0.59 11.61 2.45
C MET A 465 0.32 12.20 1.36
N SER A 466 -0.24 12.83 0.32
CA SER A 466 0.53 13.49 -0.75
C SER A 466 1.35 14.68 -0.26
N SER A 467 1.05 15.21 0.93
CA SER A 467 1.88 16.24 1.59
C SER A 467 3.25 15.71 2.03
N TYR A 468 3.41 14.39 2.12
CA TYR A 468 4.62 13.76 2.66
C TYR A 468 5.23 12.71 1.73
N PHE A 469 4.45 12.10 0.85
CA PHE A 469 4.86 10.96 0.05
C PHE A 469 4.72 11.24 -1.44
N ASP A 470 5.65 10.67 -2.21
CA ASP A 470 5.69 10.74 -3.68
C ASP A 470 5.06 9.48 -4.31
N ALA A 471 5.08 8.41 -3.55
CA ALA A 471 4.54 7.11 -3.89
C ALA A 471 3.90 6.47 -2.66
N PHE A 472 3.00 5.52 -2.85
CA PHE A 472 2.47 4.73 -1.75
C PHE A 472 2.17 3.29 -2.15
N ARG A 473 2.21 2.42 -1.16
CA ARG A 473 1.70 1.05 -1.23
C ARG A 473 0.27 1.05 -0.68
N ILE A 474 -0.67 0.59 -1.46
CA ILE A 474 -1.98 0.18 -0.91
C ILE A 474 -1.76 -1.19 -0.29
N ASP A 475 -1.84 -1.23 1.02
CA ASP A 475 -1.85 -2.48 1.77
C ASP A 475 -3.11 -3.28 1.41
N HIS A 476 -2.95 -4.58 1.17
CA HIS A 476 -4.03 -5.50 0.79
C HIS A 476 -4.97 -4.95 -0.30
N ILE A 477 -4.42 -4.57 -1.48
CA ILE A 477 -5.24 -4.01 -2.58
C ILE A 477 -6.39 -4.92 -2.98
N LEU A 478 -6.28 -6.24 -2.70
CA LEU A 478 -7.35 -7.21 -2.90
C LEU A 478 -8.66 -6.82 -2.19
N GLY A 479 -8.58 -6.03 -1.12
CA GLY A 479 -9.74 -5.51 -0.40
C GLY A 479 -10.65 -4.60 -1.24
N PHE A 480 -10.14 -4.03 -2.34
CA PHE A 480 -10.94 -3.27 -3.30
C PHE A 480 -11.72 -4.16 -4.28
N PHE A 481 -11.27 -5.38 -4.47
CA PHE A 481 -11.95 -6.43 -5.25
C PHE A 481 -12.94 -7.19 -4.37
N ARG A 482 -12.44 -7.67 -3.24
CA ARG A 482 -13.13 -8.41 -2.21
C ARG A 482 -12.38 -8.39 -0.90
N ILE A 483 -13.10 -8.47 0.20
CA ILE A 483 -12.48 -8.60 1.53
C ILE A 483 -12.85 -9.95 2.16
N TRP A 484 -11.91 -10.55 2.89
CA TRP A 484 -12.19 -11.69 3.76
C TRP A 484 -12.87 -11.18 5.02
N SER A 485 -14.20 -11.32 5.09
CA SER A 485 -15.03 -10.73 6.13
C SER A 485 -15.41 -11.76 7.18
N ILE A 486 -14.99 -11.47 8.41
CA ILE A 486 -15.16 -12.33 9.59
C ILE A 486 -16.27 -11.72 10.44
N PRO A 487 -17.37 -12.43 10.75
CA PRO A 487 -18.41 -11.92 11.65
C PRO A 487 -17.83 -11.56 13.03
N ALA A 488 -18.32 -10.49 13.66
CA ALA A 488 -17.82 -10.02 14.96
C ALA A 488 -17.91 -11.07 16.07
N HIS A 489 -18.83 -12.06 15.95
CA HIS A 489 -18.96 -13.15 16.90
C HIS A 489 -17.93 -14.29 16.73
N ALA A 490 -17.13 -14.26 15.66
CA ALA A 490 -16.02 -15.17 15.43
C ALA A 490 -14.68 -14.57 15.93
N VAL A 491 -13.73 -15.45 16.22
CA VAL A 491 -12.34 -15.10 16.63
C VAL A 491 -11.37 -15.47 15.54
N GLU A 492 -11.52 -16.65 14.94
CA GLU A 492 -10.61 -17.17 13.90
C GLU A 492 -11.09 -16.80 12.50
N GLY A 493 -10.11 -16.53 11.60
CA GLY A 493 -10.35 -16.21 10.19
C GLY A 493 -11.06 -17.31 9.40
N ILE A 494 -11.02 -18.54 9.86
CA ILE A 494 -11.67 -19.69 9.20
C ILE A 494 -13.21 -19.60 9.17
N MET A 495 -13.80 -18.74 10.01
CA MET A 495 -15.25 -18.51 10.08
C MET A 495 -15.76 -17.45 9.08
N ALA A 496 -14.90 -16.99 8.19
CA ALA A 496 -15.19 -15.90 7.28
C ALA A 496 -15.62 -16.35 5.88
N ARG A 497 -16.03 -15.36 5.09
CA ARG A 497 -16.32 -15.49 3.66
C ARG A 497 -15.75 -14.29 2.89
N PHE A 498 -15.60 -14.42 1.58
CA PHE A 498 -15.36 -13.24 0.74
C PHE A 498 -16.62 -12.37 0.61
N VAL A 499 -16.46 -11.08 0.67
CA VAL A 499 -17.50 -10.07 0.45
C VAL A 499 -17.00 -9.04 -0.56
N PRO A 500 -17.73 -8.84 -1.68
CA PRO A 500 -18.92 -9.59 -2.11
C PRO A 500 -18.59 -10.99 -2.61
N ALA A 501 -19.58 -11.88 -2.63
CA ALA A 501 -19.49 -13.20 -3.24
C ALA A 501 -20.85 -13.67 -3.74
N ILE A 502 -20.88 -14.32 -4.92
CA ILE A 502 -22.06 -15.00 -5.47
C ILE A 502 -22.27 -16.30 -4.68
N PRO A 503 -23.37 -16.45 -3.93
CA PRO A 503 -23.61 -17.63 -3.13
C PRO A 503 -23.94 -18.87 -3.99
N VAL A 504 -23.91 -20.03 -3.37
CA VAL A 504 -24.45 -21.26 -3.92
C VAL A 504 -25.94 -21.32 -3.58
N SER A 505 -26.78 -21.61 -4.57
CA SER A 505 -28.22 -21.79 -4.36
C SER A 505 -28.59 -23.22 -3.93
N ILE A 506 -29.70 -23.36 -3.24
CA ILE A 506 -30.24 -24.68 -2.88
C ILE A 506 -30.51 -25.52 -4.13
N ASN A 507 -30.91 -24.90 -5.25
CA ASN A 507 -31.17 -25.61 -6.51
C ASN A 507 -29.90 -26.24 -7.07
N GLU A 508 -28.73 -25.54 -7.06
CA GLU A 508 -27.47 -26.09 -7.50
C GLU A 508 -27.07 -27.33 -6.69
N ILE A 509 -27.42 -27.37 -5.39
CA ILE A 509 -27.16 -28.52 -4.51
C ILE A 509 -28.04 -29.69 -4.92
N PHE A 510 -29.33 -29.46 -5.17
CA PHE A 510 -30.30 -30.52 -5.57
C PHE A 510 -30.03 -31.03 -6.99
N GLU A 511 -29.68 -30.20 -7.93
CA GLU A 511 -29.31 -30.58 -9.30
C GLU A 511 -28.13 -31.56 -9.33
N ARG A 512 -27.22 -31.41 -8.36
CA ARG A 512 -26.07 -32.33 -8.15
C ARG A 512 -26.41 -33.59 -7.36
N LYS A 513 -27.68 -33.76 -7.00
CA LYS A 513 -28.19 -34.92 -6.23
C LYS A 513 -27.48 -35.11 -4.89
N ILE A 514 -27.02 -34.02 -4.28
CA ILE A 514 -26.44 -34.03 -2.93
C ILE A 514 -27.55 -34.22 -1.92
N VAL A 515 -27.36 -35.16 -0.99
CA VAL A 515 -28.29 -35.36 0.13
C VAL A 515 -28.12 -34.21 1.12
N PHE A 516 -28.99 -33.20 1.00
CA PHE A 516 -28.85 -31.97 1.76
C PHE A 516 -29.84 -31.90 2.93
N GLU A 517 -29.30 -31.74 4.13
CA GLU A 517 -30.01 -31.40 5.35
C GLU A 517 -29.47 -30.07 5.90
N ARG A 518 -30.30 -29.01 5.90
CA ARG A 518 -29.87 -27.64 6.27
C ARG A 518 -29.10 -27.65 7.58
N HIS A 519 -29.65 -28.21 8.67
CA HIS A 519 -28.96 -28.20 9.97
C HIS A 519 -27.63 -28.96 9.95
N ARG A 520 -27.57 -30.09 9.21
CA ARG A 520 -26.37 -30.93 9.11
C ARG A 520 -25.20 -30.19 8.43
N TYR A 521 -25.52 -29.29 7.50
CA TYR A 521 -24.52 -28.59 6.69
C TYR A 521 -24.14 -27.22 7.26
N THR A 522 -25.06 -26.55 8.00
CA THR A 522 -24.88 -25.17 8.44
C THR A 522 -24.66 -24.98 9.94
N GLN A 523 -24.84 -26.06 10.72
CA GLN A 523 -24.63 -26.02 12.18
C GLN A 523 -23.47 -26.93 12.57
N PRO A 524 -22.78 -26.66 13.70
CA PRO A 524 -21.71 -27.51 14.21
C PRO A 524 -22.10 -28.97 14.30
N TYR A 525 -21.40 -29.83 13.56
CA TYR A 525 -21.66 -31.27 13.56
C TYR A 525 -20.93 -31.92 14.73
N VAL A 526 -21.71 -32.41 15.69
CA VAL A 526 -21.21 -32.92 16.98
C VAL A 526 -21.69 -34.37 17.18
N THR A 527 -20.73 -35.28 17.41
CA THR A 527 -20.96 -36.65 17.86
C THR A 527 -20.07 -36.97 19.06
N ASP A 528 -20.40 -38.00 19.80
CA ASP A 528 -19.58 -38.44 20.94
C ASP A 528 -18.16 -38.87 20.51
N ALA A 529 -17.99 -39.40 19.30
CA ALA A 529 -16.70 -39.72 18.74
C ALA A 529 -15.85 -38.45 18.48
N ILE A 530 -16.45 -37.39 17.89
CA ILE A 530 -15.78 -36.11 17.65
C ILE A 530 -15.39 -35.45 18.98
N LEU A 531 -16.28 -35.51 19.98
CA LEU A 531 -15.98 -34.96 21.30
C LEU A 531 -14.83 -35.72 21.97
N TYR A 532 -14.74 -37.02 21.77
CA TYR A 532 -13.61 -37.80 22.28
C TYR A 532 -12.31 -37.48 21.53
N ASP A 533 -12.34 -37.37 20.23
CA ASP A 533 -11.19 -36.98 19.41
C ASP A 533 -10.61 -35.62 19.82
N LEU A 534 -11.47 -34.63 20.06
CA LEU A 534 -11.06 -33.27 20.40
C LEU A 534 -10.65 -33.08 21.87
N PHE A 535 -11.29 -33.81 22.80
CA PHE A 535 -11.13 -33.50 24.23
C PHE A 535 -10.61 -34.70 25.07
N GLY A 536 -10.47 -35.88 24.48
CA GLY A 536 -9.99 -37.07 25.16
C GLY A 536 -10.71 -37.35 26.47
N ASP A 537 -9.98 -37.53 27.55
CA ASP A 537 -10.51 -37.84 28.89
C ASP A 537 -11.32 -36.67 29.49
N GLN A 538 -11.20 -35.45 28.97
CA GLN A 538 -11.98 -34.29 29.41
C GLN A 538 -13.38 -34.21 28.77
N LYS A 539 -13.69 -35.09 27.81
CA LYS A 539 -14.95 -35.12 27.04
C LYS A 539 -16.20 -34.93 27.92
N ASP A 540 -16.32 -35.69 29.02
CA ASP A 540 -17.53 -35.66 29.83
C ASP A 540 -17.68 -34.36 30.62
N ALA A 541 -16.55 -33.80 31.11
CA ALA A 541 -16.52 -32.49 31.79
C ALA A 541 -16.85 -31.36 30.82
N VAL A 542 -16.28 -31.37 29.61
CA VAL A 542 -16.58 -30.45 28.52
C VAL A 542 -18.04 -30.53 28.11
N LYS A 543 -18.55 -31.74 27.88
CA LYS A 543 -19.97 -31.98 27.50
C LYS A 543 -20.93 -31.44 28.56
N LYS A 544 -20.68 -31.72 29.82
CA LYS A 544 -21.49 -31.19 30.96
C LYS A 544 -21.50 -29.67 30.99
N THR A 545 -20.37 -29.03 30.77
CA THR A 545 -20.20 -27.58 30.93
C THR A 545 -20.76 -26.82 29.72
N PHE A 546 -20.43 -27.22 28.50
CA PHE A 546 -20.67 -26.44 27.30
C PHE A 546 -21.87 -26.91 26.45
N PHE A 547 -22.40 -28.10 26.69
CA PHE A 547 -23.42 -28.70 25.82
C PHE A 547 -24.76 -29.03 26.55
N ASN A 548 -25.84 -29.03 25.75
CA ASN A 548 -27.12 -29.69 26.02
C ASN A 548 -27.28 -30.81 25.00
N GLY A 549 -27.06 -32.07 25.43
CA GLY A 549 -26.95 -33.18 24.48
C GLY A 549 -25.75 -32.99 23.54
N ASN A 550 -26.00 -32.93 22.24
CA ASN A 550 -24.99 -32.69 21.22
C ASN A 550 -25.03 -31.24 20.65
N LYS A 551 -25.75 -30.32 21.31
CA LYS A 551 -25.79 -28.90 20.90
C LYS A 551 -25.04 -28.05 21.92
N LEU A 552 -24.26 -27.10 21.45
CA LEU A 552 -23.66 -26.07 22.31
C LEU A 552 -24.78 -25.26 23.01
N LYS A 553 -24.60 -24.98 24.29
CA LYS A 553 -25.47 -24.06 25.04
C LYS A 553 -25.40 -22.67 24.43
N GLU A 554 -26.46 -21.90 24.53
CA GLU A 554 -26.54 -20.55 23.95
C GLU A 554 -25.41 -19.63 24.42
N GLY A 555 -24.94 -19.77 25.66
CA GLY A 555 -23.79 -19.04 26.19
C GLY A 555 -22.42 -19.38 25.58
N PHE A 556 -22.32 -20.42 24.74
CA PHE A 556 -21.08 -20.95 24.16
C PHE A 556 -21.18 -21.27 22.67
N ASN A 557 -22.23 -20.81 22.00
CA ASN A 557 -22.51 -21.15 20.61
C ASN A 557 -21.76 -20.32 19.58
N THR A 558 -20.88 -19.42 20.01
CA THR A 558 -19.96 -18.64 19.17
C THR A 558 -18.55 -18.64 19.74
N GLN A 559 -17.55 -18.48 18.88
CA GLN A 559 -16.15 -18.42 19.33
C GLN A 559 -15.92 -17.26 20.31
N ARG A 560 -16.57 -16.09 20.11
CA ARG A 560 -16.42 -14.93 20.98
C ARG A 560 -16.96 -15.20 22.40
N LYS A 561 -18.09 -15.86 22.53
CA LYS A 561 -18.64 -16.25 23.85
C LYS A 561 -17.73 -17.25 24.58
N VAL A 562 -17.12 -18.17 23.85
CA VAL A 562 -16.11 -19.08 24.40
C VAL A 562 -14.88 -18.30 24.85
N GLU A 563 -14.37 -17.35 24.02
CA GLU A 563 -13.25 -16.47 24.40
C GLU A 563 -13.52 -15.71 25.68
N GLU A 564 -14.70 -15.10 25.81
CA GLU A 564 -15.13 -14.37 27.01
C GLU A 564 -15.19 -15.26 28.25
N TYR A 565 -15.61 -16.51 28.12
CA TYR A 565 -15.59 -17.45 29.22
C TYR A 565 -14.17 -17.75 29.68
N PHE A 566 -13.26 -18.09 28.73
CA PHE A 566 -11.88 -18.43 29.05
C PHE A 566 -11.05 -17.24 29.54
N SER A 567 -11.40 -16.00 29.19
CA SER A 567 -10.76 -14.80 29.75
C SER A 567 -11.03 -14.60 31.24
N LYS A 568 -12.11 -15.18 31.75
CA LYS A 568 -12.56 -15.06 33.15
C LYS A 568 -12.41 -16.36 33.98
N ASN A 569 -12.13 -17.49 33.32
CA ASN A 569 -12.14 -18.80 33.95
C ASN A 569 -10.96 -19.66 33.48
N ASN A 570 -10.24 -20.23 34.43
CA ASN A 570 -9.09 -21.12 34.18
C ASN A 570 -9.42 -22.61 34.45
N ALA A 571 -10.72 -23.00 34.42
CA ALA A 571 -11.15 -24.37 34.74
C ALA A 571 -10.74 -25.42 33.67
N PHE A 572 -10.47 -24.97 32.46
CA PHE A 572 -10.07 -25.79 31.33
C PHE A 572 -8.81 -25.23 30.66
N SER A 573 -8.05 -26.11 29.97
CA SER A 573 -6.84 -25.74 29.27
C SER A 573 -7.12 -24.92 27.99
N LYS A 574 -6.06 -24.30 27.43
CA LYS A 574 -6.11 -23.64 26.14
C LYS A 574 -6.52 -24.62 25.01
N ASP A 575 -6.15 -25.90 25.11
CA ASP A 575 -6.49 -26.90 24.11
C ASP A 575 -8.00 -27.16 24.06
N VAL A 576 -8.68 -27.16 25.22
CA VAL A 576 -10.16 -27.25 25.27
C VAL A 576 -10.80 -26.03 24.60
N LYS A 577 -10.26 -24.83 24.82
CA LYS A 577 -10.73 -23.61 24.13
C LYS A 577 -10.61 -23.75 22.61
N LEU A 578 -9.45 -24.17 22.10
CA LEU A 578 -9.21 -24.35 20.67
C LEU A 578 -10.09 -25.47 20.08
N GLY A 579 -10.27 -26.58 20.81
CA GLY A 579 -11.18 -27.65 20.40
C GLY A 579 -12.63 -27.19 20.29
N LEU A 580 -13.10 -26.28 21.17
CA LEU A 580 -14.42 -25.66 21.05
C LEU A 580 -14.51 -24.75 19.82
N TYR A 581 -13.44 -24.02 19.45
CA TYR A 581 -13.39 -23.22 18.22
C TYR A 581 -13.47 -24.11 16.99
N ASP A 582 -12.70 -25.21 16.95
CA ASP A 582 -12.75 -26.18 15.89
C ASP A 582 -14.14 -26.79 15.72
N LEU A 583 -14.82 -27.08 16.83
CA LEU A 583 -16.16 -27.63 16.79
C LEU A 583 -17.19 -26.61 16.26
N ILE A 584 -17.11 -25.33 16.68
CA ILE A 584 -17.96 -24.26 16.17
C ILE A 584 -17.76 -24.07 14.67
N SER A 585 -16.52 -24.20 14.18
CA SER A 585 -16.19 -24.08 12.76
C SER A 585 -16.41 -25.37 11.94
N ASN A 586 -16.90 -26.45 12.56
CA ASN A 586 -17.13 -27.75 11.92
C ASN A 586 -18.47 -27.77 11.14
N VAL A 587 -18.54 -26.91 10.13
CA VAL A 587 -19.66 -26.72 9.21
C VAL A 587 -19.20 -26.83 7.75
N ILE A 588 -20.10 -27.00 6.82
CA ILE A 588 -19.81 -27.01 5.38
C ILE A 588 -20.15 -25.65 4.76
N PHE A 589 -21.29 -25.10 5.17
CA PHE A 589 -21.82 -23.85 4.66
C PHE A 589 -22.10 -22.82 5.77
N PHE A 590 -21.99 -21.56 5.39
CA PHE A 590 -22.59 -20.44 6.09
C PHE A 590 -23.82 -20.00 5.31
N GLU A 591 -24.98 -19.96 5.96
CA GLU A 591 -26.20 -19.52 5.33
C GLU A 591 -26.19 -18.00 5.11
N VAL A 592 -26.66 -17.54 3.94
CA VAL A 592 -26.82 -16.11 3.65
C VAL A 592 -27.95 -15.57 4.52
N PRO A 593 -27.70 -14.52 5.34
CA PRO A 593 -28.74 -13.91 6.15
C PRO A 593 -29.97 -13.50 5.33
N GLY A 594 -31.15 -13.82 5.80
CA GLY A 594 -32.43 -13.52 5.12
C GLY A 594 -32.80 -14.46 3.95
N SER A 595 -31.92 -15.36 3.53
CA SER A 595 -32.21 -16.29 2.41
C SER A 595 -33.18 -17.42 2.78
N ASN A 596 -33.49 -17.61 4.06
CA ASN A 596 -34.36 -18.70 4.56
C ASN A 596 -33.93 -20.10 4.05
N GLY A 597 -32.62 -20.36 4.04
CA GLY A 597 -32.05 -21.64 3.61
C GLY A 597 -32.01 -21.84 2.10
N GLN A 598 -32.08 -20.75 1.32
CA GLN A 598 -32.03 -20.82 -0.14
C GLN A 598 -30.64 -20.57 -0.71
N GLN A 599 -29.76 -19.89 0.05
CA GLN A 599 -28.42 -19.46 -0.41
C GLN A 599 -27.37 -19.70 0.67
N PHE A 600 -26.17 -20.10 0.23
CA PHE A 600 -25.10 -20.51 1.11
C PHE A 600 -23.74 -20.05 0.59
N HIS A 601 -22.81 -19.74 1.51
CA HIS A 601 -21.39 -19.57 1.24
C HIS A 601 -20.63 -20.77 1.78
N PHE A 602 -19.61 -21.24 1.03
CA PHE A 602 -18.75 -22.30 1.52
C PHE A 602 -17.87 -21.83 2.68
N ARG A 603 -17.73 -22.67 3.69
CA ARG A 603 -16.64 -22.60 4.65
C ARG A 603 -15.35 -23.03 3.94
N ILE A 604 -14.33 -22.18 3.98
CA ILE A 604 -13.02 -22.50 3.38
C ILE A 604 -12.42 -23.73 4.07
N SER A 605 -11.65 -24.55 3.32
CA SER A 605 -11.08 -25.83 3.79
C SER A 605 -12.15 -26.76 4.39
N MET A 606 -13.35 -26.79 3.80
CA MET A 606 -14.44 -27.67 4.28
C MET A 606 -14.02 -29.13 4.35
N GLU A 607 -13.11 -29.57 3.46
CA GLU A 607 -12.67 -30.98 3.38
C GLU A 607 -12.00 -31.47 4.65
N ASP A 608 -11.43 -30.56 5.45
CA ASP A 608 -10.76 -30.89 6.70
C ASP A 608 -11.74 -31.13 7.85
N THR A 609 -13.00 -30.72 7.70
CA THR A 609 -14.02 -30.85 8.73
C THR A 609 -14.51 -32.28 8.93
N TYR A 610 -14.82 -32.64 10.16
CA TYR A 610 -15.57 -33.88 10.46
C TYR A 610 -16.92 -33.90 9.76
N SER A 611 -17.53 -32.70 9.63
CA SER A 611 -18.82 -32.56 8.94
C SER A 611 -18.73 -33.07 7.51
N PHE A 612 -17.68 -32.72 6.75
CA PHE A 612 -17.48 -33.20 5.39
C PHE A 612 -17.04 -34.68 5.33
N LYS A 613 -16.08 -35.08 6.16
CA LYS A 613 -15.52 -36.44 6.18
C LYS A 613 -16.56 -37.52 6.45
N HIS A 614 -17.65 -37.17 7.14
CA HIS A 614 -18.75 -38.09 7.48
C HIS A 614 -19.94 -38.04 6.50
N LEU A 615 -19.78 -37.45 5.32
CA LEU A 615 -20.75 -37.51 4.23
C LEU A 615 -20.52 -38.75 3.37
N ASP A 616 -21.52 -39.13 2.59
CA ASP A 616 -21.38 -40.15 1.55
C ASP A 616 -20.44 -39.68 0.44
N ARG A 617 -19.85 -40.61 -0.27
CA ARG A 617 -18.81 -40.35 -1.28
C ARG A 617 -19.32 -39.48 -2.42
N HIS A 618 -20.55 -39.68 -2.89
CA HIS A 618 -21.12 -38.87 -3.97
C HIS A 618 -21.24 -37.40 -3.56
N SER A 619 -21.81 -37.15 -2.37
CA SER A 619 -21.94 -35.80 -1.81
C SER A 619 -20.59 -35.12 -1.63
N GLN A 620 -19.56 -35.87 -1.15
CA GLN A 620 -18.19 -35.33 -1.04
C GLN A 620 -17.64 -34.89 -2.41
N ASP A 621 -17.74 -35.75 -3.44
CA ASP A 621 -17.19 -35.48 -4.76
C ASP A 621 -17.90 -34.29 -5.46
N GLU A 622 -19.21 -34.17 -5.34
CA GLU A 622 -19.99 -33.07 -5.90
C GLU A 622 -19.77 -31.74 -5.15
N LEU A 623 -19.66 -31.78 -3.82
CA LEU A 623 -19.31 -30.60 -3.03
C LEU A 623 -17.92 -30.07 -3.38
N LYS A 624 -16.93 -30.92 -3.63
CA LYS A 624 -15.60 -30.51 -4.08
C LYS A 624 -15.64 -29.76 -5.42
N LYS A 625 -16.40 -30.25 -6.38
CA LYS A 625 -16.56 -29.57 -7.68
C LYS A 625 -17.22 -28.21 -7.51
N LEU A 626 -18.26 -28.13 -6.69
CA LEU A 626 -18.97 -26.89 -6.40
C LEU A 626 -18.11 -25.90 -5.61
N TYR A 627 -17.27 -26.39 -4.71
CA TYR A 627 -16.29 -25.61 -3.94
C TYR A 627 -15.22 -24.97 -4.86
N ILE A 628 -14.70 -25.76 -5.83
CA ILE A 628 -13.72 -25.25 -6.80
C ILE A 628 -14.34 -24.14 -7.66
N ASP A 629 -15.55 -24.35 -8.15
CA ASP A 629 -16.28 -23.33 -8.89
C ASP A 629 -16.52 -22.09 -8.03
N TYR A 630 -16.97 -22.26 -6.77
CA TYR A 630 -17.25 -21.14 -5.86
C TYR A 630 -16.04 -20.28 -5.57
N PHE A 631 -14.86 -20.85 -5.25
CA PHE A 631 -13.69 -20.07 -4.84
C PHE A 631 -12.81 -19.61 -6.01
N TYR A 632 -12.79 -20.32 -7.15
CA TYR A 632 -11.78 -20.11 -8.18
C TYR A 632 -12.34 -19.71 -9.56
N HIS A 633 -13.67 -19.75 -9.76
CA HIS A 633 -14.24 -19.46 -11.08
C HIS A 633 -15.37 -18.43 -11.06
N ARG A 634 -16.49 -18.69 -10.39
CA ARG A 634 -17.72 -17.90 -10.51
C ARG A 634 -17.63 -16.44 -10.07
N GLN A 635 -16.65 -16.09 -9.25
CA GLN A 635 -16.56 -14.78 -8.61
C GLN A 635 -15.78 -13.74 -9.43
N ASP A 636 -14.94 -14.18 -10.35
CA ASP A 636 -13.85 -13.36 -10.92
C ASP A 636 -14.36 -12.11 -11.63
N GLU A 637 -15.38 -12.24 -12.50
CA GLU A 637 -15.98 -11.11 -13.22
C GLU A 637 -16.68 -10.11 -12.27
N MET A 638 -17.34 -10.60 -11.23
CA MET A 638 -17.95 -9.73 -10.24
C MET A 638 -16.87 -8.94 -9.49
N TRP A 639 -15.79 -9.58 -9.06
CA TRP A 639 -14.69 -8.92 -8.37
C TRP A 639 -13.96 -7.91 -9.26
N ARG A 640 -13.80 -8.22 -10.55
CA ARG A 640 -13.30 -7.26 -11.53
C ARG A 640 -14.17 -5.99 -11.55
N LYS A 641 -15.49 -6.16 -11.68
CA LYS A 641 -16.44 -5.04 -11.67
C LYS A 641 -16.38 -4.22 -10.39
N GLU A 642 -16.30 -4.89 -9.24
CA GLU A 642 -16.21 -4.21 -7.95
C GLU A 642 -14.92 -3.35 -7.83
N ALA A 643 -13.80 -3.84 -8.31
CA ALA A 643 -12.56 -3.07 -8.34
C ALA A 643 -12.65 -1.88 -9.30
N MET A 644 -13.24 -2.09 -10.48
CA MET A 644 -13.39 -1.03 -11.50
C MET A 644 -14.38 0.07 -11.10
N LYS A 645 -15.28 -0.17 -10.16
CA LYS A 645 -16.12 0.90 -9.56
C LYS A 645 -15.30 1.83 -8.63
N LYS A 646 -14.25 1.34 -8.00
CA LYS A 646 -13.51 2.00 -6.91
C LYS A 646 -12.14 2.55 -7.35
N LEU A 647 -11.28 1.68 -7.88
CA LEU A 647 -9.87 1.99 -8.14
C LEU A 647 -9.63 3.12 -9.17
N PRO A 648 -10.38 3.23 -10.28
CA PRO A 648 -10.17 4.31 -11.24
C PRO A 648 -10.41 5.70 -10.64
N GLY A 649 -11.49 5.87 -9.86
CA GLY A 649 -11.81 7.11 -9.16
C GLY A 649 -10.72 7.47 -8.15
N LEU A 650 -10.31 6.52 -7.34
CA LEU A 650 -9.25 6.72 -6.34
C LEU A 650 -7.91 7.08 -6.99
N LYS A 651 -7.54 6.40 -8.08
CA LYS A 651 -6.29 6.70 -8.79
C LYS A 651 -6.26 8.09 -9.41
N ARG A 652 -7.39 8.61 -9.90
CA ARG A 652 -7.48 9.98 -10.45
C ARG A 652 -7.31 11.06 -9.39
N ASN A 653 -7.63 10.75 -8.15
CA ASN A 653 -7.54 11.70 -7.04
C ASN A 653 -6.13 11.86 -6.45
N THR A 654 -5.10 11.26 -7.06
CA THR A 654 -3.73 11.40 -6.62
C THR A 654 -2.76 11.45 -7.78
N ASN A 655 -1.72 12.27 -7.65
CA ASN A 655 -0.57 12.30 -8.56
C ASN A 655 0.61 11.46 -8.04
N MET A 656 0.46 10.78 -6.90
CA MET A 656 1.48 9.87 -6.37
C MET A 656 1.60 8.61 -7.24
N LEU A 657 2.78 7.99 -7.23
CA LEU A 657 2.98 6.67 -7.83
C LEU A 657 2.29 5.60 -6.98
N VAL A 658 1.34 4.87 -7.58
CA VAL A 658 0.53 3.87 -6.87
C VAL A 658 1.11 2.47 -7.05
N CYS A 659 1.36 1.80 -5.93
CA CYS A 659 1.74 0.39 -5.88
C CYS A 659 0.68 -0.38 -5.08
N GLY A 660 0.32 -1.59 -5.50
CA GLY A 660 -0.60 -2.47 -4.76
C GLY A 660 0.16 -3.62 -4.09
N GLU A 661 -0.26 -3.99 -2.90
CA GLU A 661 0.14 -5.26 -2.30
C GLU A 661 -0.92 -6.30 -2.67
N ASP A 662 -0.61 -7.13 -3.66
CA ASP A 662 -1.47 -8.13 -4.27
C ASP A 662 -0.98 -9.55 -3.97
N LEU A 663 -0.86 -9.88 -2.68
CA LEU A 663 -0.36 -11.16 -2.18
C LEU A 663 -1.49 -12.05 -1.63
N GLY A 664 -1.20 -13.34 -1.50
CA GLY A 664 -2.10 -14.36 -0.97
C GLY A 664 -2.94 -15.05 -2.05
N MET A 665 -4.22 -15.29 -1.79
CA MET A 665 -5.15 -15.92 -2.75
C MET A 665 -5.60 -14.88 -3.80
N VAL A 666 -4.79 -14.67 -4.83
CA VAL A 666 -5.00 -13.63 -5.85
C VAL A 666 -5.99 -14.11 -6.92
N PRO A 667 -7.16 -13.45 -7.12
CA PRO A 667 -8.06 -13.71 -8.24
C PRO A 667 -7.42 -13.45 -9.61
N HIS A 668 -7.88 -14.15 -10.66
CA HIS A 668 -7.33 -14.00 -12.01
C HIS A 668 -7.50 -12.59 -12.57
N CYS A 669 -8.55 -11.88 -12.21
CA CYS A 669 -8.82 -10.52 -12.69
C CYS A 669 -7.86 -9.46 -12.11
N VAL A 670 -7.16 -9.73 -11.01
CA VAL A 670 -6.35 -8.71 -10.30
C VAL A 670 -5.17 -8.20 -11.13
N PRO A 671 -4.30 -9.04 -11.71
CA PRO A 671 -3.20 -8.56 -12.54
C PRO A 671 -3.66 -7.72 -13.73
N GLU A 672 -4.75 -8.14 -14.39
CA GLU A 672 -5.33 -7.44 -15.54
C GLU A 672 -5.84 -6.04 -15.14
N VAL A 673 -6.59 -5.92 -14.04
CA VAL A 673 -7.09 -4.63 -13.54
C VAL A 673 -5.93 -3.72 -13.14
N MET A 674 -4.92 -4.26 -12.45
CA MET A 674 -3.75 -3.46 -12.06
C MET A 674 -2.97 -2.95 -13.26
N GLU A 675 -2.75 -3.78 -14.27
CA GLU A 675 -2.12 -3.40 -15.54
C GLU A 675 -2.97 -2.35 -16.27
N GLN A 676 -4.28 -2.58 -16.40
CA GLN A 676 -5.22 -1.64 -17.05
C GLN A 676 -5.21 -0.26 -16.37
N LEU A 677 -4.98 -0.20 -15.07
CA LEU A 677 -4.92 1.04 -14.31
C LEU A 677 -3.49 1.59 -14.12
N GLY A 678 -2.45 0.88 -14.57
CA GLY A 678 -1.06 1.25 -14.35
C GLY A 678 -0.69 1.33 -12.87
N ILE A 679 -1.21 0.41 -12.06
CA ILE A 679 -0.86 0.21 -10.65
C ILE A 679 0.26 -0.84 -10.59
N LEU A 680 1.38 -0.52 -9.93
CA LEU A 680 2.50 -1.44 -9.84
C LEU A 680 2.16 -2.62 -8.91
N SER A 681 2.36 -3.84 -9.40
CA SER A 681 2.22 -5.08 -8.60
C SER A 681 3.40 -5.30 -7.65
N LEU A 682 3.22 -6.16 -6.66
CA LEU A 682 4.29 -6.60 -5.75
C LEU A 682 4.69 -8.04 -6.07
N GLU A 683 5.96 -8.26 -6.44
CA GLU A 683 6.49 -9.57 -6.77
C GLU A 683 7.51 -10.02 -5.72
N ILE A 684 7.16 -11.04 -4.94
CA ILE A 684 8.03 -11.59 -3.89
C ILE A 684 8.55 -12.97 -4.31
N GLN A 685 9.88 -13.12 -4.32
CA GLN A 685 10.55 -14.34 -4.79
C GLN A 685 10.05 -15.63 -4.11
N ARG A 686 9.73 -15.54 -2.83
CA ARG A 686 9.32 -16.68 -1.99
C ARG A 686 7.79 -16.85 -1.88
N MET A 687 7.02 -15.97 -2.53
CA MET A 687 5.56 -16.02 -2.57
C MET A 687 5.05 -15.84 -4.01
N PRO A 688 5.27 -16.86 -4.88
CA PRO A 688 4.81 -16.76 -6.27
C PRO A 688 3.28 -16.73 -6.34
N LYS A 689 2.74 -15.89 -7.21
CA LYS A 689 1.29 -15.79 -7.47
C LYS A 689 0.77 -16.93 -8.35
N LYS A 690 1.66 -17.56 -9.11
CA LYS A 690 1.30 -18.65 -10.03
C LYS A 690 1.17 -19.96 -9.27
N ALA A 691 0.01 -20.60 -9.36
CA ALA A 691 -0.23 -21.91 -8.76
C ALA A 691 0.75 -22.97 -9.26
N GLY A 692 1.22 -23.84 -8.37
CA GLY A 692 2.16 -24.91 -8.69
C GLY A 692 3.62 -24.46 -8.84
N THR A 693 3.91 -23.17 -8.66
CA THR A 693 5.28 -22.63 -8.64
C THR A 693 5.73 -22.45 -7.19
N GLU A 694 6.90 -22.97 -6.83
CA GLU A 694 7.41 -22.86 -5.46
C GLU A 694 8.18 -21.55 -5.24
N PHE A 695 8.87 -21.06 -6.27
CA PHE A 695 9.66 -19.82 -6.22
C PHE A 695 9.40 -18.99 -7.46
N PHE A 696 9.31 -17.69 -7.28
CA PHE A 696 9.27 -16.73 -8.37
C PHE A 696 10.70 -16.33 -8.76
N HIS A 697 11.01 -16.31 -10.06
CA HIS A 697 12.32 -15.85 -10.51
C HIS A 697 12.24 -14.35 -10.87
N PRO A 698 13.08 -13.47 -10.28
CA PRO A 698 13.00 -12.02 -10.53
C PRO A 698 13.11 -11.60 -12.01
N LYS A 699 13.75 -12.40 -12.88
CA LYS A 699 13.81 -12.13 -14.33
C LYS A 699 12.47 -12.14 -15.02
N ASP A 700 11.46 -12.79 -14.44
CA ASP A 700 10.11 -12.94 -15.01
C ASP A 700 9.14 -11.83 -14.52
N ALA A 701 9.64 -10.88 -13.75
CA ALA A 701 8.84 -9.79 -13.20
C ALA A 701 8.28 -8.89 -14.33
N PRO A 702 7.00 -8.49 -14.27
CA PRO A 702 6.47 -7.48 -15.17
C PRO A 702 7.16 -6.14 -14.94
N TYR A 703 7.20 -5.29 -15.98
CA TYR A 703 7.88 -3.99 -15.83
C TYR A 703 7.20 -3.09 -14.79
N LEU A 704 5.86 -2.97 -14.82
CA LEU A 704 5.10 -2.20 -13.84
C LEU A 704 4.96 -2.99 -12.53
N SER A 705 6.08 -3.25 -11.88
CA SER A 705 6.12 -3.96 -10.60
C SER A 705 7.21 -3.44 -9.65
N VAL A 706 7.05 -3.81 -8.40
CA VAL A 706 8.04 -3.74 -7.33
C VAL A 706 8.49 -5.17 -7.02
N VAL A 707 9.73 -5.50 -7.29
CA VAL A 707 10.28 -6.83 -6.95
C VAL A 707 11.07 -6.76 -5.65
N THR A 708 10.96 -7.79 -4.81
CA THR A 708 11.66 -7.88 -3.53
C THR A 708 11.92 -9.34 -3.13
N PRO A 709 13.04 -9.67 -2.46
CA PRO A 709 13.26 -11.00 -1.90
C PRO A 709 12.39 -11.28 -0.67
N SER A 710 12.05 -10.24 0.08
CA SER A 710 11.30 -10.33 1.34
C SER A 710 10.50 -9.05 1.62
N SER A 711 9.49 -9.16 2.50
CA SER A 711 8.78 -8.02 3.08
C SER A 711 8.87 -8.02 4.60
N HIS A 712 8.39 -6.96 5.23
CA HIS A 712 8.33 -6.87 6.69
C HIS A 712 7.45 -7.95 7.35
N ASP A 713 6.56 -8.59 6.59
CA ASP A 713 5.66 -9.67 7.06
C ASP A 713 6.27 -11.06 7.02
N MET A 714 7.52 -11.17 6.65
CA MET A 714 8.24 -12.45 6.57
C MET A 714 9.68 -12.31 7.05
N SER A 715 10.35 -13.43 7.22
CA SER A 715 11.76 -13.47 7.57
C SER A 715 12.62 -12.78 6.50
N THR A 716 13.74 -12.21 6.90
CA THR A 716 14.79 -11.74 5.98
C THR A 716 15.31 -12.88 5.11
N ILE A 717 16.12 -12.61 4.09
CA ILE A 717 16.81 -13.63 3.29
C ILE A 717 17.53 -14.62 4.23
N ARG A 718 18.28 -14.10 5.20
CA ARG A 718 19.05 -14.92 6.15
C ARG A 718 18.16 -15.76 7.07
N GLY A 719 17.17 -15.15 7.68
CA GLY A 719 16.23 -15.85 8.56
C GLY A 719 15.52 -16.99 7.82
N TRP A 720 15.01 -16.71 6.63
CA TRP A 720 14.35 -17.71 5.80
C TRP A 720 15.27 -18.86 5.36
N TRP A 721 16.53 -18.54 5.04
CA TRP A 721 17.50 -19.56 4.63
C TRP A 721 17.67 -20.66 5.68
N GLU A 722 17.59 -20.33 6.94
CA GLU A 722 17.82 -21.19 8.08
C GLU A 722 16.53 -21.84 8.64
N GLU A 723 15.33 -21.50 8.12
CA GLU A 723 14.05 -22.04 8.60
C GLU A 723 13.74 -23.45 8.10
N ASP A 724 14.06 -23.77 6.84
CA ASP A 724 13.74 -25.06 6.19
C ASP A 724 14.83 -25.47 5.20
N SER A 725 15.71 -26.38 5.64
CA SER A 725 16.85 -26.84 4.84
C SER A 725 16.45 -27.56 3.55
N PHE A 726 15.30 -28.27 3.52
CA PHE A 726 14.80 -28.93 2.30
C PHE A 726 14.35 -27.90 1.26
N LYS A 727 13.62 -26.87 1.69
CA LYS A 727 13.18 -25.79 0.83
C LYS A 727 14.37 -24.99 0.31
N THR A 728 15.30 -24.68 1.20
CA THR A 728 16.53 -23.96 0.88
C THR A 728 17.42 -24.72 -0.11
N LYS A 729 17.55 -26.05 0.04
CA LYS A 729 18.28 -26.89 -0.93
C LYS A 729 17.63 -26.80 -2.32
N ARG A 730 16.30 -26.88 -2.42
CA ARG A 730 15.61 -26.73 -3.72
C ARG A 730 15.85 -25.35 -4.32
N PHE A 731 15.79 -24.30 -3.50
CA PHE A 731 16.07 -22.93 -3.96
C PHE A 731 17.51 -22.80 -4.45
N TYR A 732 18.47 -23.32 -3.71
CA TYR A 732 19.89 -23.33 -4.04
C TYR A 732 20.16 -23.98 -5.40
N ASN A 733 19.56 -25.15 -5.63
CA ASN A 733 19.77 -25.89 -6.88
C ASN A 733 18.95 -25.32 -8.05
N LEU A 734 17.67 -24.94 -7.85
CA LEU A 734 16.75 -24.57 -8.94
C LEU A 734 16.77 -23.08 -9.28
N VAL A 735 17.01 -22.20 -8.30
CA VAL A 735 16.93 -20.75 -8.49
C VAL A 735 18.31 -20.13 -8.59
N LEU A 736 19.25 -20.54 -7.72
CA LEU A 736 20.64 -20.07 -7.76
C LEU A 736 21.52 -20.90 -8.71
N ASN A 737 21.01 -22.03 -9.24
CA ASN A 737 21.71 -22.93 -10.17
C ASN A 737 23.05 -23.48 -9.62
N HIS A 738 23.13 -23.74 -8.32
CA HIS A 738 24.25 -24.42 -7.69
C HIS A 738 23.97 -25.92 -7.56
N GLU A 739 25.01 -26.75 -7.65
CA GLU A 739 24.89 -28.20 -7.46
C GLU A 739 25.25 -28.61 -6.02
N GLY A 740 24.62 -29.67 -5.54
CA GLY A 740 24.92 -30.28 -4.23
C GLY A 740 24.06 -29.77 -3.09
N ASP A 741 24.61 -29.85 -1.87
CA ASP A 741 23.89 -29.42 -0.67
C ASP A 741 24.07 -27.93 -0.44
N ALA A 742 22.97 -27.26 -0.07
CA ALA A 742 23.00 -25.87 0.31
C ALA A 742 23.77 -25.66 1.63
N PRO A 743 24.56 -24.60 1.78
CA PRO A 743 25.13 -24.25 3.08
C PRO A 743 24.08 -24.16 4.17
N GLU A 744 24.41 -24.63 5.37
CA GLU A 744 23.50 -24.59 6.53
C GLU A 744 23.13 -23.17 6.91
N TYR A 745 24.08 -22.25 6.84
CA TYR A 745 23.90 -20.83 7.14
C TYR A 745 23.89 -20.00 5.87
N CYS A 746 23.12 -18.89 5.90
CA CYS A 746 23.13 -17.93 4.80
C CYS A 746 24.44 -17.13 4.80
N GLU A 747 25.41 -17.60 4.05
CA GLU A 747 26.69 -16.90 3.87
C GLU A 747 26.50 -15.55 3.16
N PRO A 748 27.35 -14.54 3.39
CA PRO A 748 27.24 -13.24 2.74
C PRO A 748 27.15 -13.28 1.22
N TRP A 749 27.85 -14.23 0.59
CA TRP A 749 27.83 -14.39 -0.87
C TRP A 749 26.47 -14.90 -1.38
N ILE A 750 25.78 -15.76 -0.63
CA ILE A 750 24.42 -16.24 -0.97
C ILE A 750 23.43 -15.08 -0.93
N ASN A 751 23.45 -14.32 0.17
CA ASN A 751 22.60 -13.15 0.32
C ASN A 751 22.87 -12.12 -0.79
N LYS A 752 24.13 -11.93 -1.14
CA LYS A 752 24.58 -11.05 -2.23
C LYS A 752 24.03 -11.54 -3.58
N GLU A 753 24.12 -12.83 -3.89
CA GLU A 753 23.63 -13.41 -5.13
C GLU A 753 22.13 -13.17 -5.29
N ILE A 754 21.35 -13.39 -4.22
CA ILE A 754 19.91 -13.13 -4.22
C ILE A 754 19.62 -11.64 -4.46
N VAL A 755 20.33 -10.73 -3.80
CA VAL A 755 20.19 -9.29 -4.00
C VAL A 755 20.53 -8.89 -5.45
N VAL A 756 21.63 -9.38 -5.99
CA VAL A 756 22.06 -9.11 -7.36
C VAL A 756 21.04 -9.66 -8.38
N GLN A 757 20.51 -10.88 -8.16
CA GLN A 757 19.48 -11.45 -9.02
C GLN A 757 18.24 -10.52 -9.13
N HIS A 758 17.82 -9.89 -8.02
CA HIS A 758 16.73 -8.92 -8.01
C HIS A 758 17.09 -7.61 -8.71
N LEU A 759 18.32 -7.10 -8.52
CA LEU A 759 18.79 -5.90 -9.19
C LEU A 759 18.74 -6.01 -10.71
N TYR A 760 19.05 -7.19 -11.27
CA TYR A 760 19.00 -7.44 -12.72
C TYR A 760 17.61 -7.75 -13.27
N SER A 761 16.56 -7.72 -12.43
CA SER A 761 15.16 -7.91 -12.89
C SER A 761 14.72 -6.82 -13.88
N PRO A 762 13.71 -7.11 -14.73
CA PRO A 762 13.10 -6.11 -15.59
C PRO A 762 12.17 -5.14 -14.86
N ALA A 763 11.79 -5.43 -13.61
CA ALA A 763 10.87 -4.61 -12.83
C ALA A 763 11.29 -3.14 -12.74
N MET A 764 10.33 -2.22 -12.75
CA MET A 764 10.59 -0.79 -12.61
C MET A 764 11.29 -0.49 -11.27
N TRP A 765 10.86 -1.10 -10.20
CA TRP A 765 11.45 -0.93 -8.89
C TRP A 765 11.94 -2.24 -8.30
N CYS A 766 13.11 -2.17 -7.66
CA CYS A 766 13.63 -3.22 -6.81
C CYS A 766 13.79 -2.66 -5.40
N VAL A 767 13.04 -3.16 -4.43
CA VAL A 767 13.04 -2.63 -3.06
C VAL A 767 13.46 -3.73 -2.10
N PHE A 768 14.46 -3.46 -1.26
CA PHE A 768 14.99 -4.40 -0.28
C PHE A 768 14.71 -3.93 1.14
N GLN A 769 14.47 -4.85 2.05
CA GLN A 769 14.60 -4.54 3.46
C GLN A 769 16.05 -4.13 3.75
N LEU A 770 16.27 -3.17 4.65
CA LEU A 770 17.62 -2.73 5.00
C LEU A 770 18.46 -3.88 5.55
N GLN A 771 17.83 -4.80 6.29
CA GLN A 771 18.46 -6.01 6.84
C GLN A 771 18.99 -6.93 5.73
N ASP A 772 18.23 -7.11 4.65
CA ASP A 772 18.64 -7.94 3.50
C ASP A 772 19.86 -7.34 2.80
N LEU A 773 19.94 -6.03 2.69
CA LEU A 773 21.15 -5.38 2.16
C LEU A 773 22.34 -5.55 3.10
N MET A 774 22.16 -5.38 4.41
CA MET A 774 23.23 -5.56 5.40
C MET A 774 23.71 -7.02 5.46
N GLY A 775 22.82 -7.98 5.15
CA GLY A 775 23.14 -9.41 5.05
C GLY A 775 24.24 -9.76 4.04
N MET A 776 24.51 -8.88 3.08
CA MET A 776 25.62 -9.03 2.12
C MET A 776 27.01 -8.89 2.75
N SER A 777 27.12 -8.41 3.99
CA SER A 777 28.40 -8.13 4.65
C SER A 777 28.52 -8.78 6.01
N GLU A 778 29.53 -9.63 6.19
CA GLU A 778 29.86 -10.30 7.47
C GLU A 778 30.05 -9.30 8.63
N THR A 779 30.60 -8.14 8.35
CA THR A 779 30.98 -7.16 9.37
C THR A 779 29.85 -6.19 9.75
N ILE A 780 28.70 -6.28 9.06
CA ILE A 780 27.60 -5.32 9.22
C ILE A 780 26.30 -6.03 9.61
N ARG A 781 26.08 -7.26 9.13
CA ARG A 781 24.88 -8.06 9.45
C ARG A 781 24.76 -8.35 10.95
N ARG A 782 23.56 -8.57 11.45
CA ARG A 782 23.35 -9.05 12.81
C ARG A 782 23.96 -10.45 13.00
N GLU A 783 24.35 -10.78 14.22
CA GLU A 783 24.84 -12.12 14.54
C GLU A 783 23.72 -13.16 14.37
N ASP A 784 22.60 -12.97 15.05
CA ASP A 784 21.41 -13.84 14.97
C ASP A 784 20.42 -13.33 13.89
N PRO A 785 20.18 -14.08 12.78
CA PRO A 785 19.24 -13.68 11.74
C PRO A 785 17.76 -13.63 12.22
N ARG A 786 17.41 -14.35 13.28
CA ARG A 786 16.05 -14.33 13.85
C ARG A 786 15.70 -12.97 14.47
N GLU A 787 16.69 -12.24 14.93
CA GLU A 787 16.51 -10.88 15.46
C GLU A 787 16.34 -9.80 14.37
N GLU A 788 16.45 -10.17 13.10
CA GLU A 788 16.26 -9.27 11.96
C GLU A 788 14.78 -9.15 11.55
N ARG A 789 13.92 -10.02 12.04
CA ARG A 789 12.50 -10.08 11.68
C ARG A 789 11.72 -8.90 12.27
N ILE A 790 10.89 -8.24 11.44
CA ILE A 790 10.06 -7.09 11.85
C ILE A 790 8.72 -7.59 12.37
N ASN A 791 8.01 -8.41 11.59
CA ASN A 791 6.70 -8.94 11.93
C ASN A 791 6.64 -10.46 11.80
N ASN A 792 5.81 -11.09 12.62
CA ASN A 792 5.43 -12.48 12.52
C ASN A 792 3.90 -12.62 12.43
N PRO A 793 3.30 -12.70 11.22
CA PRO A 793 1.85 -12.76 11.05
C PRO A 793 1.17 -13.97 11.68
N SER A 794 1.92 -15.03 12.03
CA SER A 794 1.39 -16.19 12.76
C SER A 794 1.13 -15.91 14.25
N GLU A 795 1.68 -14.81 14.79
CA GLU A 795 1.50 -14.35 16.14
C GLU A 795 0.47 -13.21 16.18
N ALA A 796 -0.75 -13.51 16.60
CA ALA A 796 -1.85 -12.53 16.63
C ALA A 796 -1.56 -11.30 17.52
N GLU A 797 -0.73 -11.43 18.52
CA GLU A 797 -0.28 -10.36 19.42
C GLU A 797 1.24 -10.18 19.30
N HIS A 798 1.72 -9.85 18.07
CA HIS A 798 3.13 -9.59 17.83
C HIS A 798 3.54 -8.21 18.38
N TYR A 799 4.71 -8.13 19.05
CA TYR A 799 5.27 -6.87 19.53
C TYR A 799 6.20 -6.27 18.44
N TRP A 800 5.79 -5.19 17.80
CA TRP A 800 6.54 -4.51 16.73
C TRP A 800 7.65 -3.63 17.29
N ASN A 801 8.71 -4.26 17.78
CA ASN A 801 9.80 -3.62 18.50
C ASN A 801 11.17 -3.74 17.83
N TYR A 802 11.19 -4.20 16.57
CA TYR A 802 12.44 -4.31 15.80
C TYR A 802 13.18 -2.98 15.78
N ARG A 803 14.48 -3.01 16.03
CA ARG A 803 15.36 -1.85 16.00
C ARG A 803 16.68 -2.17 15.33
N LEU A 804 17.21 -1.28 14.47
CA LEU A 804 18.53 -1.40 13.89
C LEU A 804 19.61 -1.56 14.98
N HIS A 805 20.53 -2.48 14.77
CA HIS A 805 21.65 -2.72 15.69
C HIS A 805 22.80 -1.74 15.45
N ILE A 806 22.89 -1.09 14.29
CA ILE A 806 23.89 -0.09 13.91
C ILE A 806 23.26 1.30 13.84
N ASN A 807 23.98 2.35 14.29
CA ASN A 807 23.55 3.72 14.09
C ASN A 807 23.70 4.12 12.62
N LEU A 808 22.79 4.95 12.10
CA LEU A 808 22.85 5.45 10.72
C LEU A 808 24.15 6.23 10.44
N GLU A 809 24.64 6.98 11.42
CA GLU A 809 25.93 7.71 11.30
C GLU A 809 27.13 6.75 11.15
N ASP A 810 27.04 5.57 11.73
CA ASP A 810 28.10 4.55 11.61
C ASP A 810 27.94 3.74 10.33
N LEU A 811 26.71 3.47 9.87
CA LEU A 811 26.41 2.86 8.57
C LEU A 811 26.94 3.74 7.41
N LEU A 812 26.77 5.06 7.50
CA LEU A 812 27.32 6.03 6.55
C LEU A 812 28.86 5.93 6.41
N LYS A 813 29.58 5.50 7.47
CA LYS A 813 31.04 5.35 7.49
C LYS A 813 31.52 4.00 6.96
N LYS A 814 30.65 3.05 6.69
CA LYS A 814 31.01 1.71 6.16
C LYS A 814 31.34 1.78 4.66
N THR A 815 32.44 2.48 4.32
CA THR A 815 32.77 2.88 2.94
C THR A 815 32.84 1.67 2.00
N ALA A 816 33.53 0.59 2.37
CA ALA A 816 33.69 -0.59 1.51
C ALA A 816 32.32 -1.20 1.14
N PHE A 817 31.43 -1.38 2.12
CA PHE A 817 30.08 -1.89 1.90
C PHE A 817 29.24 -0.93 1.04
N ASN A 818 29.28 0.37 1.34
CA ASN A 818 28.49 1.36 0.63
C ASN A 818 28.90 1.47 -0.85
N GLU A 819 30.20 1.43 -1.15
CA GLU A 819 30.71 1.45 -2.52
C GLU A 819 30.43 0.13 -3.26
N GLU A 820 30.51 -1.02 -2.58
CA GLU A 820 30.14 -2.30 -3.16
C GLU A 820 28.65 -2.32 -3.58
N LEU A 821 27.75 -1.93 -2.68
CA LEU A 821 26.32 -1.85 -2.97
C LEU A 821 26.04 -0.89 -4.14
N LYS A 822 26.65 0.30 -4.11
CA LYS A 822 26.54 1.27 -5.20
C LYS A 822 27.00 0.68 -6.53
N GLY A 823 28.11 -0.07 -6.53
CA GLY A 823 28.61 -0.76 -7.72
C GLY A 823 27.60 -1.70 -8.34
N TYR A 824 26.92 -2.53 -7.51
CA TYR A 824 25.87 -3.46 -8.00
C TYR A 824 24.64 -2.70 -8.52
N VAL A 825 24.20 -1.65 -7.83
CA VAL A 825 23.08 -0.82 -8.28
C VAL A 825 23.38 -0.20 -9.65
N GLN A 826 24.54 0.40 -9.81
CA GLN A 826 24.96 1.02 -11.08
C GLN A 826 25.15 -0.01 -12.22
N ALA A 827 25.79 -1.15 -11.93
CA ALA A 827 26.01 -2.21 -12.93
C ALA A 827 24.70 -2.82 -13.45
N SER A 828 23.64 -2.84 -12.63
CA SER A 828 22.30 -3.28 -13.05
C SER A 828 21.51 -2.26 -13.88
N GLY A 829 22.04 -1.06 -14.09
CA GLY A 829 21.39 0.04 -14.82
C GLY A 829 20.28 0.74 -14.04
N ARG A 830 20.32 0.70 -12.68
CA ARG A 830 19.31 1.29 -11.78
C ARG A 830 19.74 2.60 -11.11
#